data_d155f83955abe1ff8ec52456e9f8f2e8
#
_entry.id   d155f83955abe1ff8ec52456e9f8f2e8
#
_cell.length_a   1.000
_cell.length_b   1.000
_cell.length_c   1.000
_cell.angle_alpha   90.00
_cell.angle_beta   90.00
_cell.angle_gamma   90.00
#
_symmetry.space_group_name_H-M   'P 1'
#
loop_
_entity.id
_entity.type
_entity.pdbx_description
1 polymer ?
#
loop_
_entity_poly.entity_id
_entity_poly.type
_entity_poly.pdbx_seq_one_letter_code
_entity_poly.pdbx_strand_id
1 'polypeptide(L)'
;MTVFGWRTWAIVIAALTWGAASAAIAQGPLPTFRIMMIADGESTVFADRQSVLKAEILELAKDDAKVIFLEPKVKPDWTLESSTAALLSALADRSVDLIIVSGSMTGVAVGRLPKLSKPVLIPFAAPELQGLPQAGNKSGRRNLAYIAGLLNFEREIRTLRDIVRFDRMALIVGQEVVQHLDAPEQPVQAASQQLGIETSLVIADGDAQAALDSIPLDAEAVYIGPLFKWNDDEKQRLVDGLNARGLPSYAGEGVKWVERGALATMETFEDEVRRMRRASLYVQRILTGEQAGSLPIAFEQRPVLVINMATARQIGSWPRFEVMAEARLINDQSGTRGPLITLDTAMRDAVRANLDLMAEGLEIDKRYEGFKVSRGPWLPQAGADGDFTINDPAVSNPFGQAQRQFTWGISGSQLIYSPGAHADLRFRRDTYWSAEHDYVAARLDTMLEAGESYLNVLRTKNNESVNRDNLRLTRKNLSLAETRNAIGVAGREEVYRWQTQIAESRSAVIQASARRNQAEIDLNRILNRPLESAFRVPPPEDVRAVTPGSDPRVVKYLQDPWSFRVFREFMAEEAIRNSPEIRSIDNTISARDEILKGERRQLGIPDVAIVGGFQHVPFVNGVGSEAITPQPGFDLTGRQTFTWQVGAQASLTIFDGTSNYARIRRTFREMDQLRTERAIIAQRLEQDVRSSLHEAGFSYANINLTRDAAEASARNLELVTDLYQRGAADIIQLVDAQNQALGAALSAANALYNFLIDALRVQRASGSFALEGTAEERDDFIRRLDAFAAQRTGGSMLAAPDPQMQPLNPRETSNAQ
;
A
#
# COMPACT_ATOMS: atom_id res chain seq x y z
N MET A 1 -43.71 -26.29 56.83
CA MET A 1 -44.95 -26.43 56.10
C MET A 1 -44.61 -26.27 54.63
N THR A 2 -44.71 -27.14 53.71
CA THR A 2 -45.22 -28.50 53.54
C THR A 2 -44.81 -28.90 52.14
N VAL A 3 -44.10 -30.02 52.05
CA VAL A 3 -44.29 -31.04 51.05
C VAL A 3 -45.03 -30.66 49.76
N PHE A 4 -44.27 -30.47 48.69
CA PHE A 4 -44.70 -30.82 47.31
C PHE A 4 -43.45 -30.80 46.44
N GLY A 5 -43.12 -31.93 45.82
CA GLY A 5 -42.26 -31.93 44.65
C GLY A 5 -41.30 -33.06 44.40
N TRP A 6 -41.52 -34.30 44.88
CA TRP A 6 -40.68 -35.46 44.50
C TRP A 6 -41.29 -36.39 43.45
N ARG A 7 -42.40 -35.98 42.81
CA ARG A 7 -43.06 -36.85 41.78
C ARG A 7 -42.91 -36.36 40.34
N THR A 8 -42.34 -35.17 40.11
CA THR A 8 -42.15 -34.65 38.74
C THR A 8 -40.76 -34.94 38.15
N TRP A 9 -39.76 -35.35 38.93
CA TRP A 9 -38.43 -35.69 38.42
C TRP A 9 -38.28 -37.14 37.95
N ALA A 10 -39.17 -38.07 38.37
CA ALA A 10 -39.13 -39.45 37.93
C ALA A 10 -39.70 -39.68 36.51
N ILE A 11 -40.49 -38.72 35.99
CA ILE A 11 -41.07 -38.85 34.62
C ILE A 11 -40.11 -38.24 33.57
N VAL A 12 -39.26 -37.23 33.95
CA VAL A 12 -38.26 -36.62 33.03
C VAL A 12 -37.06 -37.56 32.85
N ILE A 13 -36.67 -38.34 33.86
CA ILE A 13 -35.55 -39.31 33.73
C ILE A 13 -35.97 -40.54 32.93
N ALA A 14 -37.23 -40.97 32.98
CA ALA A 14 -37.74 -42.08 32.17
C ALA A 14 -37.93 -41.72 30.68
N ALA A 15 -38.15 -40.43 30.36
CA ALA A 15 -38.20 -39.94 28.98
C ALA A 15 -36.81 -39.71 28.33
N LEU A 16 -35.78 -39.45 29.15
CA LEU A 16 -34.40 -39.28 28.66
C LEU A 16 -33.64 -40.61 28.47
N THR A 17 -34.07 -41.68 29.12
CA THR A 17 -33.47 -43.05 28.91
C THR A 17 -34.14 -43.82 27.78
N TRP A 18 -35.32 -43.41 27.32
CA TRP A 18 -35.97 -44.02 26.13
C TRP A 18 -35.63 -43.29 24.82
N GLY A 19 -35.13 -42.06 24.86
CA GLY A 19 -34.63 -41.33 23.70
C GLY A 19 -33.20 -41.70 23.27
N ALA A 20 -32.43 -42.39 24.12
CA ALA A 20 -31.05 -42.80 23.81
C ALA A 20 -30.90 -44.24 23.27
N ALA A 21 -31.98 -44.98 23.19
CA ALA A 21 -31.96 -46.37 22.67
C ALA A 21 -32.50 -46.50 21.24
N SER A 22 -32.80 -45.40 20.54
CA SER A 22 -33.37 -45.46 19.18
C SER A 22 -32.51 -44.81 18.08
N ALA A 23 -31.22 -44.69 18.27
CA ALA A 23 -30.30 -44.11 17.25
C ALA A 23 -29.13 -45.04 16.92
N ALA A 24 -29.23 -46.29 17.13
CA ALA A 24 -28.40 -47.29 16.46
C ALA A 24 -29.21 -47.93 15.34
N ILE A 25 -29.70 -47.13 14.39
CA ILE A 25 -30.07 -47.65 13.07
C ILE A 25 -28.77 -48.13 12.46
N ALA A 26 -28.58 -49.45 12.35
CA ALA A 26 -27.52 -50.03 11.57
C ALA A 26 -27.58 -49.37 10.18
N GLN A 27 -26.63 -48.52 9.85
CA GLN A 27 -26.43 -48.04 8.48
C GLN A 27 -26.19 -49.30 7.65
N GLY A 28 -27.18 -49.68 6.87
CA GLY A 28 -27.01 -50.69 5.83
C GLY A 28 -25.85 -50.25 4.91
N PRO A 29 -25.28 -51.19 4.13
CA PRO A 29 -24.21 -50.84 3.22
C PRO A 29 -24.65 -49.68 2.33
N LEU A 30 -23.88 -48.58 2.30
CA LEU A 30 -24.15 -47.40 1.48
C LEU A 30 -24.48 -47.81 0.03
N PRO A 31 -25.51 -47.25 -0.60
CA PRO A 31 -25.85 -47.55 -1.98
C PRO A 31 -24.64 -47.24 -2.87
N THR A 32 -24.36 -48.14 -3.82
CA THR A 32 -23.22 -47.98 -4.72
C THR A 32 -23.73 -47.52 -6.08
N PHE A 33 -23.25 -46.33 -6.52
CA PHE A 33 -23.57 -45.76 -7.83
C PHE A 33 -22.34 -45.77 -8.75
N ARG A 34 -22.58 -46.07 -10.02
CA ARG A 34 -21.58 -46.18 -11.05
C ARG A 34 -21.75 -45.08 -12.08
N ILE A 35 -20.81 -44.18 -12.16
CA ILE A 35 -20.86 -43.02 -13.04
C ILE A 35 -19.86 -43.25 -14.18
N MET A 36 -20.30 -43.06 -15.43
CA MET A 36 -19.44 -43.09 -16.58
C MET A 36 -19.21 -41.66 -17.09
N MET A 37 -17.92 -41.28 -17.31
CA MET A 37 -17.56 -39.98 -17.84
C MET A 37 -17.06 -40.16 -19.27
N ILE A 38 -17.66 -39.44 -20.24
CA ILE A 38 -17.33 -39.48 -21.66
C ILE A 38 -16.87 -38.12 -22.11
N ALA A 39 -15.67 -38.03 -22.72
CA ALA A 39 -15.14 -36.83 -23.38
C ALA A 39 -15.02 -37.08 -24.88
N ASP A 40 -14.89 -36.03 -25.69
CA ASP A 40 -14.74 -36.15 -27.15
C ASP A 40 -13.42 -36.78 -27.61
N GLY A 41 -12.40 -36.78 -26.75
CA GLY A 41 -11.09 -37.35 -26.99
C GLY A 41 -10.14 -37.08 -25.82
N GLU A 42 -8.89 -37.45 -25.95
CA GLU A 42 -7.85 -37.19 -24.94
C GLU A 42 -7.45 -35.71 -24.98
N SER A 43 -7.59 -35.01 -23.87
CA SER A 43 -7.29 -33.58 -23.69
C SER A 43 -6.92 -33.29 -22.24
N THR A 44 -5.90 -32.45 -22.06
CA THR A 44 -5.51 -31.93 -20.73
C THR A 44 -6.66 -31.16 -20.07
N VAL A 45 -7.43 -30.41 -20.85
CA VAL A 45 -8.59 -29.64 -20.35
C VAL A 45 -9.68 -30.53 -19.83
N PHE A 46 -10.01 -31.62 -20.56
CA PHE A 46 -11.02 -32.56 -20.09
C PHE A 46 -10.54 -33.37 -18.90
N ALA A 47 -9.27 -33.76 -18.86
CA ALA A 47 -8.68 -34.48 -17.73
C ALA A 47 -8.71 -33.64 -16.46
N ASP A 48 -8.31 -32.38 -16.51
CA ASP A 48 -8.34 -31.44 -15.39
C ASP A 48 -9.79 -31.25 -14.88
N ARG A 49 -10.73 -30.94 -15.77
CA ARG A 49 -12.16 -30.76 -15.44
C ARG A 49 -12.76 -32.01 -14.81
N GLN A 50 -12.46 -33.18 -15.35
CA GLN A 50 -12.94 -34.47 -14.81
C GLN A 50 -12.34 -34.74 -13.42
N SER A 51 -11.05 -34.42 -13.21
CA SER A 51 -10.39 -34.60 -11.92
C SER A 51 -11.07 -33.75 -10.82
N VAL A 52 -11.30 -32.45 -11.08
CA VAL A 52 -11.99 -31.58 -10.14
C VAL A 52 -13.42 -32.05 -9.87
N LEU A 53 -14.16 -32.42 -10.93
CA LEU A 53 -15.53 -32.88 -10.79
C LEU A 53 -15.62 -34.22 -10.00
N LYS A 54 -14.71 -35.18 -10.24
CA LYS A 54 -14.61 -36.41 -9.46
C LYS A 54 -14.37 -36.13 -7.98
N ALA A 55 -13.45 -35.25 -7.64
CA ALA A 55 -13.16 -34.86 -6.26
C ALA A 55 -14.38 -34.24 -5.56
N GLU A 56 -15.05 -33.27 -6.22
CA GLU A 56 -16.26 -32.63 -5.66
C GLU A 56 -17.43 -33.65 -5.51
N ILE A 57 -17.64 -34.60 -6.43
CA ILE A 57 -18.65 -35.64 -6.32
C ILE A 57 -18.36 -36.58 -5.13
N LEU A 58 -17.10 -37.02 -4.97
CA LEU A 58 -16.68 -37.88 -3.88
C LEU A 58 -16.87 -37.21 -2.52
N GLU A 59 -16.52 -35.94 -2.40
CA GLU A 59 -16.66 -35.15 -1.18
C GLU A 59 -18.16 -34.99 -0.78
N LEU A 60 -19.03 -34.69 -1.77
CA LEU A 60 -20.46 -34.53 -1.51
C LEU A 60 -21.17 -35.84 -1.22
N ALA A 61 -20.71 -36.95 -1.79
CA ALA A 61 -21.38 -38.25 -1.65
C ALA A 61 -20.84 -39.10 -0.48
N LYS A 62 -19.75 -38.66 0.19
CA LYS A 62 -19.01 -39.51 1.17
C LYS A 62 -19.84 -40.12 2.28
N ASP A 63 -20.89 -39.43 2.74
CA ASP A 63 -21.75 -39.85 3.84
C ASP A 63 -23.05 -40.54 3.35
N ASP A 64 -23.42 -40.35 2.06
CA ASP A 64 -24.69 -40.79 1.49
C ASP A 64 -24.58 -42.02 0.57
N ALA A 65 -23.46 -42.17 -0.14
CA ALA A 65 -23.30 -43.21 -1.18
C ALA A 65 -21.84 -43.53 -1.50
N LYS A 66 -21.59 -44.73 -1.98
CA LYS A 66 -20.31 -45.11 -2.59
C LYS A 66 -20.38 -44.86 -4.09
N VAL A 67 -19.50 -43.96 -4.61
CA VAL A 67 -19.42 -43.65 -6.04
C VAL A 67 -18.22 -44.35 -6.67
N ILE A 68 -18.48 -45.03 -7.81
CA ILE A 68 -17.44 -45.70 -8.63
C ILE A 68 -17.48 -45.06 -10.03
N PHE A 69 -16.32 -44.55 -10.47
CA PHE A 69 -16.19 -44.05 -11.84
C PHE A 69 -15.76 -45.16 -12.77
N LEU A 70 -16.49 -45.30 -13.88
CA LEU A 70 -16.25 -46.31 -14.91
C LEU A 70 -15.61 -45.66 -16.14
N GLU A 71 -14.68 -46.38 -16.77
CA GLU A 71 -14.12 -45.99 -18.06
C GLU A 71 -15.07 -46.38 -19.20
N PRO A 72 -15.19 -45.56 -20.26
CA PRO A 72 -16.01 -45.87 -21.41
C PRO A 72 -15.40 -47.02 -22.20
N LYS A 73 -16.25 -48.00 -22.64
CA LYS A 73 -15.84 -49.13 -23.43
C LYS A 73 -15.40 -48.75 -24.83
N VAL A 74 -16.00 -47.72 -25.39
CA VAL A 74 -15.64 -47.08 -26.65
C VAL A 74 -15.02 -45.72 -26.31
N LYS A 75 -13.77 -45.51 -26.62
CA LYS A 75 -13.11 -44.22 -26.43
C LYS A 75 -13.34 -43.35 -27.67
N PRO A 76 -13.88 -42.14 -27.50
CA PRO A 76 -14.00 -41.22 -28.63
C PRO A 76 -12.64 -40.75 -29.14
N ASP A 77 -12.56 -40.47 -30.44
CA ASP A 77 -11.35 -40.11 -31.20
C ASP A 77 -11.49 -38.76 -31.94
N TRP A 78 -12.20 -37.86 -31.37
CA TRP A 78 -12.49 -36.53 -31.95
C TRP A 78 -13.39 -36.61 -33.21
N THR A 79 -14.26 -37.63 -33.29
CA THR A 79 -15.28 -37.71 -34.34
C THR A 79 -16.68 -37.80 -33.71
N LEU A 80 -17.68 -37.26 -34.40
CA LEU A 80 -19.07 -37.35 -33.93
C LEU A 80 -19.59 -38.78 -33.96
N GLU A 81 -19.06 -39.60 -34.87
CA GLU A 81 -19.41 -41.02 -34.95
C GLU A 81 -18.91 -41.81 -33.70
N SER A 82 -17.66 -41.68 -33.33
CA SER A 82 -17.09 -42.35 -32.17
C SER A 82 -17.71 -41.83 -30.85
N SER A 83 -17.97 -40.55 -30.75
CA SER A 83 -18.65 -39.91 -29.63
C SER A 83 -20.09 -40.44 -29.45
N THR A 84 -20.80 -40.59 -30.59
CA THR A 84 -22.16 -41.20 -30.62
C THR A 84 -22.13 -42.67 -30.22
N ALA A 85 -21.14 -43.42 -30.73
CA ALA A 85 -20.98 -44.87 -30.40
C ALA A 85 -20.63 -45.05 -28.90
N ALA A 86 -19.78 -44.20 -28.34
CA ALA A 86 -19.47 -44.20 -26.91
C ALA A 86 -20.70 -43.90 -26.04
N LEU A 87 -21.48 -42.87 -26.40
CA LEU A 87 -22.71 -42.54 -25.70
C LEU A 87 -23.76 -43.70 -25.76
N LEU A 88 -23.98 -44.28 -26.93
CA LEU A 88 -24.92 -45.41 -27.10
C LEU A 88 -24.45 -46.63 -26.32
N SER A 89 -23.15 -46.94 -26.32
CA SER A 89 -22.56 -48.01 -25.50
C SER A 89 -22.82 -47.79 -24.01
N ALA A 90 -22.64 -46.59 -23.51
CA ALA A 90 -22.88 -46.21 -22.11
C ALA A 90 -24.37 -46.27 -21.73
N LEU A 91 -25.26 -45.83 -22.61
CA LEU A 91 -26.71 -45.91 -22.43
C LEU A 91 -27.23 -47.37 -22.38
N ALA A 92 -26.57 -48.29 -23.14
CA ALA A 92 -26.91 -49.71 -23.15
C ALA A 92 -26.30 -50.50 -21.99
N ASP A 93 -25.26 -50.04 -21.34
CA ASP A 93 -24.53 -50.76 -20.28
C ASP A 93 -25.28 -50.76 -18.96
N ARG A 94 -25.85 -51.93 -18.58
CA ARG A 94 -26.65 -52.07 -17.36
C ARG A 94 -25.93 -51.74 -16.06
N SER A 95 -24.61 -51.67 -16.06
CA SER A 95 -23.80 -51.34 -14.88
C SER A 95 -23.68 -49.81 -14.62
N VAL A 96 -24.12 -48.96 -15.54
CA VAL A 96 -24.01 -47.49 -15.45
C VAL A 96 -25.31 -46.90 -14.92
N ASP A 97 -25.23 -46.06 -13.88
CA ASP A 97 -26.40 -45.40 -13.27
C ASP A 97 -26.56 -43.98 -13.80
N LEU A 98 -25.44 -43.28 -14.07
CA LEU A 98 -25.39 -41.88 -14.57
C LEU A 98 -24.27 -41.74 -15.57
N ILE A 99 -24.49 -40.91 -16.61
CA ILE A 99 -23.49 -40.57 -17.63
C ILE A 99 -23.19 -39.08 -17.51
N ILE A 100 -21.91 -38.68 -17.42
CA ILE A 100 -21.46 -37.29 -17.47
C ILE A 100 -20.71 -37.11 -18.80
N VAL A 101 -21.11 -36.10 -19.54
CA VAL A 101 -20.59 -35.81 -20.88
C VAL A 101 -19.81 -34.53 -20.91
N SER A 102 -18.60 -34.57 -21.48
CA SER A 102 -17.72 -33.44 -21.65
C SER A 102 -17.30 -33.31 -23.11
N GLY A 103 -17.56 -32.15 -23.71
CA GLY A 103 -17.17 -31.84 -25.08
C GLY A 103 -18.33 -31.44 -25.99
N SER A 104 -17.96 -30.90 -27.15
CA SER A 104 -18.91 -30.40 -28.15
C SER A 104 -19.62 -31.53 -28.88
N MET A 105 -18.87 -32.51 -29.39
CA MET A 105 -19.40 -33.61 -30.21
C MET A 105 -20.32 -34.53 -29.42
N THR A 106 -19.88 -34.95 -28.24
CA THR A 106 -20.69 -35.79 -27.36
C THR A 106 -21.97 -35.03 -26.92
N GLY A 107 -21.87 -33.67 -26.72
CA GLY A 107 -23.05 -32.83 -26.48
C GLY A 107 -24.04 -32.81 -27.65
N VAL A 108 -23.53 -32.68 -28.88
CA VAL A 108 -24.36 -32.80 -30.11
C VAL A 108 -24.98 -34.19 -30.25
N ALA A 109 -24.23 -35.25 -29.96
CA ALA A 109 -24.77 -36.63 -29.95
C ALA A 109 -25.94 -36.77 -28.96
N VAL A 110 -25.86 -36.19 -27.76
CA VAL A 110 -26.97 -36.13 -26.79
C VAL A 110 -28.16 -35.35 -27.34
N GLY A 111 -27.94 -34.22 -27.99
CA GLY A 111 -28.99 -33.38 -28.61
C GLY A 111 -29.78 -34.13 -29.70
N ARG A 112 -29.08 -34.89 -30.57
CA ARG A 112 -29.68 -35.66 -31.70
C ARG A 112 -30.46 -36.91 -31.25
N LEU A 113 -30.20 -37.48 -30.08
CA LEU A 113 -30.94 -38.64 -29.60
C LEU A 113 -32.32 -38.26 -29.11
N PRO A 114 -33.44 -38.89 -29.60
CA PRO A 114 -34.80 -38.51 -29.19
C PRO A 114 -35.13 -38.93 -27.76
N LYS A 115 -34.52 -39.99 -27.24
CA LYS A 115 -34.76 -40.54 -25.90
C LYS A 115 -33.44 -40.96 -25.28
N LEU A 116 -33.30 -40.69 -23.98
CA LEU A 116 -32.19 -41.19 -23.17
C LEU A 116 -32.72 -42.23 -22.18
N SER A 117 -32.14 -43.43 -22.20
CA SER A 117 -32.53 -44.55 -21.32
C SER A 117 -32.07 -44.35 -19.88
N LYS A 118 -31.06 -43.48 -19.66
CA LYS A 118 -30.45 -43.17 -18.37
C LYS A 118 -30.24 -41.67 -18.21
N PRO A 119 -30.06 -41.19 -16.97
CA PRO A 119 -29.69 -39.81 -16.70
C PRO A 119 -28.35 -39.44 -17.36
N VAL A 120 -28.37 -38.34 -18.07
CA VAL A 120 -27.17 -37.70 -18.68
C VAL A 120 -27.01 -36.28 -18.13
N LEU A 121 -25.79 -35.92 -17.70
CA LEU A 121 -25.42 -34.59 -17.22
C LEU A 121 -24.34 -34.00 -18.13
N ILE A 122 -24.56 -32.77 -18.61
CA ILE A 122 -23.56 -31.97 -19.35
C ILE A 122 -23.15 -30.76 -18.52
N PRO A 123 -22.00 -30.77 -17.84
CA PRO A 123 -21.55 -29.67 -16.96
C PRO A 123 -21.26 -28.36 -17.73
N PHE A 124 -20.83 -28.47 -19.00
CA PHE A 124 -20.49 -27.38 -19.87
C PHE A 124 -21.27 -27.48 -21.19
N ALA A 125 -22.50 -27.01 -21.20
CA ALA A 125 -23.35 -27.07 -22.37
C ALA A 125 -23.38 -25.74 -23.11
N ALA A 126 -23.37 -25.82 -24.45
CA ALA A 126 -23.74 -24.75 -25.35
C ALA A 126 -25.04 -25.13 -26.06
N PRO A 127 -26.23 -24.91 -25.47
CA PRO A 127 -27.48 -25.51 -25.89
C PRO A 127 -27.82 -25.24 -27.34
N GLU A 128 -27.59 -24.00 -27.79
CA GLU A 128 -27.87 -23.55 -29.17
C GLU A 128 -27.00 -24.29 -30.20
N LEU A 129 -25.68 -24.40 -29.93
CA LEU A 129 -24.74 -25.07 -30.81
C LEU A 129 -24.88 -26.61 -30.79
N GLN A 130 -25.30 -27.19 -29.63
CA GLN A 130 -25.44 -28.63 -29.45
C GLN A 130 -26.84 -29.17 -29.73
N GLY A 131 -27.79 -28.29 -30.11
CA GLY A 131 -29.18 -28.66 -30.37
C GLY A 131 -29.89 -29.25 -29.16
N LEU A 132 -29.54 -28.77 -27.92
CA LEU A 132 -30.15 -29.28 -26.71
C LEU A 132 -31.53 -28.64 -26.47
N PRO A 133 -32.55 -29.46 -26.08
CA PRO A 133 -33.89 -28.93 -25.84
C PRO A 133 -33.91 -28.07 -24.57
N GLN A 134 -34.70 -26.99 -24.62
CA GLN A 134 -34.92 -26.08 -23.51
C GLN A 134 -36.42 -25.78 -23.33
N ALA A 135 -36.90 -25.89 -22.11
CA ALA A 135 -38.26 -25.56 -21.72
C ALA A 135 -38.21 -24.63 -20.47
N GLY A 136 -38.21 -23.34 -20.72
CA GLY A 136 -37.94 -22.33 -19.67
C GLY A 136 -36.56 -22.52 -19.03
N ASN A 137 -36.46 -22.63 -17.71
CA ASN A 137 -35.19 -22.87 -17.01
C ASN A 137 -34.94 -24.37 -16.75
N LYS A 138 -35.35 -25.26 -17.65
CA LYS A 138 -35.18 -26.71 -17.57
C LYS A 138 -34.89 -27.28 -18.93
N SER A 139 -34.31 -28.50 -19.00
CA SER A 139 -34.05 -29.16 -20.29
C SER A 139 -35.31 -29.61 -20.99
N GLY A 140 -36.39 -29.83 -20.24
CA GLY A 140 -37.65 -30.37 -20.77
C GLY A 140 -37.61 -31.86 -21.18
N ARG A 141 -36.46 -32.54 -21.08
CA ARG A 141 -36.25 -33.94 -21.39
C ARG A 141 -35.99 -34.76 -20.08
N ARG A 142 -36.79 -35.81 -19.81
CA ARG A 142 -36.82 -36.52 -18.52
C ARG A 142 -35.43 -36.91 -17.96
N ASN A 143 -34.54 -37.44 -18.79
CA ASN A 143 -33.24 -37.94 -18.38
C ASN A 143 -32.07 -37.05 -18.82
N LEU A 144 -32.31 -35.76 -19.06
CA LEU A 144 -31.27 -34.79 -19.47
C LEU A 144 -31.20 -33.66 -18.44
N ALA A 145 -30.00 -33.48 -17.85
CA ALA A 145 -29.61 -32.30 -17.12
C ALA A 145 -28.41 -31.65 -17.81
N TYR A 146 -28.39 -30.36 -17.85
CA TYR A 146 -27.16 -29.64 -18.27
C TYR A 146 -27.05 -28.26 -17.58
N ILE A 147 -25.83 -27.77 -17.51
CA ILE A 147 -25.55 -26.44 -17.04
C ILE A 147 -25.19 -25.61 -18.27
N ALA A 148 -26.03 -24.66 -18.62
CA ALA A 148 -25.82 -23.81 -19.77
C ALA A 148 -24.62 -22.87 -19.52
N GLY A 149 -23.61 -22.93 -20.35
CA GLY A 149 -22.61 -21.91 -20.49
C GLY A 149 -23.21 -20.78 -21.30
N LEU A 150 -23.35 -19.61 -20.74
CA LEU A 150 -23.71 -18.44 -21.52
C LEU A 150 -22.48 -18.03 -22.35
N LEU A 151 -22.40 -18.48 -23.59
CA LEU A 151 -21.51 -17.89 -24.59
C LEU A 151 -22.08 -16.50 -24.91
N ASN A 152 -21.60 -15.48 -24.22
CA ASN A 152 -22.04 -14.11 -24.46
C ASN A 152 -20.99 -13.37 -25.28
N PHE A 153 -20.85 -13.77 -26.56
CA PHE A 153 -19.89 -13.19 -27.48
C PHE A 153 -20.04 -11.67 -27.58
N GLU A 154 -21.26 -11.14 -27.53
CA GLU A 154 -21.48 -9.69 -27.58
C GLU A 154 -20.78 -8.99 -26.40
N ARG A 155 -20.98 -9.48 -25.19
CA ARG A 155 -20.37 -8.91 -23.99
C ARG A 155 -18.85 -9.04 -24.03
N GLU A 156 -18.34 -10.18 -24.46
CA GLU A 156 -16.90 -10.48 -24.48
C GLU A 156 -16.17 -9.66 -25.53
N ILE A 157 -16.74 -9.55 -26.74
CA ILE A 157 -16.22 -8.70 -27.83
C ILE A 157 -16.29 -7.21 -27.43
N ARG A 158 -17.40 -6.79 -26.81
CA ARG A 158 -17.54 -5.42 -26.28
C ARG A 158 -16.47 -5.13 -25.22
N THR A 159 -16.22 -6.07 -24.33
CA THR A 159 -15.18 -5.95 -23.29
C THR A 159 -13.78 -5.84 -23.89
N LEU A 160 -13.45 -6.66 -24.91
CA LEU A 160 -12.18 -6.52 -25.62
C LEU A 160 -12.06 -5.15 -26.30
N ARG A 161 -13.17 -4.64 -26.90
CA ARG A 161 -13.21 -3.32 -27.53
C ARG A 161 -13.09 -2.16 -26.53
N ASP A 162 -13.51 -2.37 -25.28
CA ASP A 162 -13.30 -1.43 -24.18
C ASP A 162 -11.83 -1.36 -23.74
N ILE A 163 -11.09 -2.47 -23.90
CA ILE A 163 -9.64 -2.54 -23.63
C ILE A 163 -8.85 -1.92 -24.78
N VAL A 164 -9.15 -2.36 -26.02
CA VAL A 164 -8.45 -1.98 -27.26
C VAL A 164 -9.47 -1.69 -28.35
N ARG A 165 -9.33 -0.57 -29.07
CA ARG A 165 -10.22 -0.26 -30.20
C ARG A 165 -9.83 -1.10 -31.42
N PHE A 166 -10.79 -1.74 -32.03
CA PHE A 166 -10.65 -2.48 -33.28
C PHE A 166 -11.99 -2.52 -34.04
N ASP A 167 -11.94 -2.67 -35.34
CA ASP A 167 -13.08 -2.84 -36.23
C ASP A 167 -13.03 -4.19 -36.95
N ARG A 168 -11.87 -4.87 -37.01
CA ARG A 168 -11.65 -6.19 -37.60
C ARG A 168 -11.05 -7.17 -36.62
N MET A 169 -11.68 -8.33 -36.44
CA MET A 169 -11.30 -9.34 -35.47
C MET A 169 -11.21 -10.73 -36.15
N ALA A 170 -10.18 -11.50 -35.85
CA ALA A 170 -10.11 -12.91 -36.16
C ALA A 170 -10.61 -13.76 -35.00
N LEU A 171 -11.45 -14.76 -35.30
CA LEU A 171 -11.90 -15.79 -34.33
C LEU A 171 -11.18 -17.08 -34.65
N ILE A 172 -10.32 -17.55 -33.71
CA ILE A 172 -9.61 -18.83 -33.82
C ILE A 172 -10.40 -19.88 -33.05
N VAL A 173 -10.78 -20.97 -33.71
CA VAL A 173 -11.50 -22.09 -33.10
C VAL A 173 -10.93 -23.41 -33.60
N GLY A 174 -10.86 -24.42 -32.70
CA GLY A 174 -10.40 -25.74 -33.07
C GLY A 174 -11.34 -26.44 -34.08
N GLN A 175 -10.74 -27.13 -35.06
CA GLN A 175 -11.47 -27.89 -36.05
C GLN A 175 -12.43 -28.89 -35.37
N GLU A 176 -12.02 -29.50 -34.28
CA GLU A 176 -12.80 -30.44 -33.49
C GLU A 176 -14.11 -29.84 -32.91
N VAL A 177 -14.21 -28.50 -32.81
CA VAL A 177 -15.42 -27.81 -32.30
C VAL A 177 -16.40 -27.54 -33.43
N VAL A 178 -15.93 -27.20 -34.63
CA VAL A 178 -16.75 -26.62 -35.71
C VAL A 178 -17.14 -27.60 -36.80
N GLN A 179 -16.37 -28.69 -37.03
CA GLN A 179 -16.54 -29.62 -38.17
C GLN A 179 -17.90 -30.34 -38.18
N HIS A 180 -18.68 -30.31 -37.12
CA HIS A 180 -19.98 -30.99 -36.98
C HIS A 180 -21.14 -30.01 -36.73
N LEU A 181 -20.88 -28.70 -36.80
CA LEU A 181 -21.88 -27.65 -36.66
C LEU A 181 -22.29 -27.16 -38.06
N ASP A 182 -23.60 -26.93 -38.28
CA ASP A 182 -24.12 -26.53 -39.58
C ASP A 182 -23.76 -25.09 -39.96
N ALA A 183 -23.58 -24.20 -38.98
CA ALA A 183 -23.18 -22.80 -39.16
C ALA A 183 -22.45 -22.25 -37.92
N PRO A 184 -21.19 -22.65 -37.71
CA PRO A 184 -20.44 -22.34 -36.46
C PRO A 184 -20.14 -20.84 -36.29
N GLU A 185 -20.14 -20.07 -37.41
CA GLU A 185 -19.87 -18.65 -37.38
C GLU A 185 -21.08 -17.75 -37.03
N GLN A 186 -22.30 -18.25 -37.16
CA GLN A 186 -23.52 -17.46 -36.98
C GLN A 186 -23.63 -16.72 -35.63
N PRO A 187 -23.36 -17.35 -34.47
CA PRO A 187 -23.50 -16.66 -33.16
C PRO A 187 -22.53 -15.50 -33.02
N VAL A 188 -21.31 -15.65 -33.56
CA VAL A 188 -20.27 -14.61 -33.51
C VAL A 188 -20.55 -13.51 -34.51
N GLN A 189 -20.98 -13.87 -35.71
CA GLN A 189 -21.39 -12.89 -36.74
C GLN A 189 -22.56 -12.05 -36.27
N ALA A 190 -23.56 -12.63 -35.63
CA ALA A 190 -24.70 -11.87 -35.09
C ALA A 190 -24.26 -10.86 -34.03
N ALA A 191 -23.37 -11.26 -33.09
CA ALA A 191 -22.81 -10.38 -32.10
C ALA A 191 -21.92 -9.28 -32.71
N SER A 192 -21.13 -9.62 -33.71
CA SER A 192 -20.23 -8.68 -34.40
C SER A 192 -21.01 -7.65 -35.22
N GLN A 193 -22.10 -8.06 -35.90
CA GLN A 193 -22.96 -7.14 -36.63
C GLN A 193 -23.65 -6.11 -35.72
N GLN A 194 -24.09 -6.51 -34.52
CA GLN A 194 -24.65 -5.59 -33.52
C GLN A 194 -23.64 -4.54 -33.06
N LEU A 195 -22.37 -4.89 -33.03
CA LEU A 195 -21.27 -4.02 -32.60
C LEU A 195 -20.60 -3.27 -33.76
N GLY A 196 -20.98 -3.56 -35.01
CA GLY A 196 -20.36 -2.98 -36.21
C GLY A 196 -18.92 -3.43 -36.42
N ILE A 197 -18.61 -4.70 -36.13
CA ILE A 197 -17.27 -5.31 -36.24
C ILE A 197 -17.28 -6.36 -37.35
N GLU A 198 -16.25 -6.37 -38.19
CA GLU A 198 -16.02 -7.42 -39.19
C GLU A 198 -15.25 -8.59 -38.53
N THR A 199 -15.76 -9.81 -38.66
CA THR A 199 -15.16 -10.99 -38.02
C THR A 199 -14.83 -12.05 -39.09
N SER A 200 -13.58 -12.55 -39.08
CA SER A 200 -13.10 -13.65 -39.91
C SER A 200 -12.90 -14.91 -39.07
N LEU A 201 -13.38 -16.07 -39.53
CA LEU A 201 -13.23 -17.35 -38.85
C LEU A 201 -11.91 -18.02 -39.30
N VAL A 202 -11.05 -18.38 -38.34
CA VAL A 202 -9.83 -19.17 -38.55
C VAL A 202 -10.03 -20.53 -37.90
N ILE A 203 -10.12 -21.57 -38.70
CA ILE A 203 -10.23 -22.97 -38.23
C ILE A 203 -8.82 -23.52 -38.02
N ALA A 204 -8.51 -23.97 -36.81
CA ALA A 204 -7.18 -24.38 -36.40
C ALA A 204 -7.13 -25.89 -36.11
N ASP A 205 -6.16 -26.63 -36.71
CA ASP A 205 -6.02 -28.09 -36.55
C ASP A 205 -4.68 -28.47 -35.89
N GLY A 206 -4.44 -28.00 -34.67
CA GLY A 206 -3.34 -28.48 -33.83
C GLY A 206 -1.95 -27.88 -34.12
N ASP A 207 -1.81 -27.02 -35.11
CA ASP A 207 -0.56 -26.32 -35.50
C ASP A 207 -0.72 -24.80 -35.26
N ALA A 208 0.08 -24.29 -34.34
CA ALA A 208 0.05 -22.86 -34.01
C ALA A 208 0.53 -21.96 -35.14
N GLN A 209 1.55 -22.38 -35.90
CA GLN A 209 2.11 -21.61 -37.00
C GLN A 209 1.11 -21.50 -38.15
N ALA A 210 0.49 -22.61 -38.52
CA ALA A 210 -0.55 -22.63 -39.55
C ALA A 210 -1.75 -21.77 -39.18
N ALA A 211 -2.18 -21.80 -37.90
CA ALA A 211 -3.23 -20.94 -37.38
C ALA A 211 -2.84 -19.45 -37.46
N LEU A 212 -1.62 -19.09 -37.06
CA LEU A 212 -1.10 -17.73 -37.15
C LEU A 212 -1.04 -17.22 -38.59
N ASP A 213 -0.62 -18.05 -39.53
CA ASP A 213 -0.51 -17.67 -40.95
C ASP A 213 -1.87 -17.56 -41.64
N SER A 214 -2.91 -18.16 -41.05
CA SER A 214 -4.31 -18.07 -41.55
C SER A 214 -5.03 -16.82 -41.01
N ILE A 215 -4.45 -16.07 -40.05
CA ILE A 215 -5.04 -14.81 -39.60
C ILE A 215 -4.89 -13.75 -40.67
N PRO A 216 -5.99 -13.07 -41.07
CA PRO A 216 -5.92 -11.98 -42.05
C PRO A 216 -4.91 -10.91 -41.62
N LEU A 217 -4.15 -10.36 -42.58
CA LEU A 217 -3.12 -9.36 -42.34
C LEU A 217 -3.68 -8.04 -41.78
N ASP A 218 -4.94 -7.80 -42.00
CA ASP A 218 -5.68 -6.61 -41.58
C ASP A 218 -6.47 -6.83 -40.27
N ALA A 219 -6.33 -8.00 -39.64
CA ALA A 219 -6.91 -8.26 -38.31
C ALA A 219 -6.25 -7.37 -37.26
N GLU A 220 -7.06 -6.72 -36.43
CA GLU A 220 -6.66 -5.77 -35.40
C GLU A 220 -6.78 -6.38 -33.99
N ALA A 221 -7.53 -7.46 -33.83
CA ALA A 221 -7.70 -8.20 -32.59
C ALA A 221 -7.98 -9.68 -32.86
N VAL A 222 -7.76 -10.52 -31.86
CA VAL A 222 -8.00 -11.96 -31.95
C VAL A 222 -8.84 -12.43 -30.77
N TYR A 223 -9.90 -13.18 -31.07
CA TYR A 223 -10.66 -13.95 -30.09
C TYR A 223 -10.25 -15.42 -30.18
N ILE A 224 -9.71 -15.96 -29.07
CA ILE A 224 -9.30 -17.37 -28.96
C ILE A 224 -10.47 -18.14 -28.37
N GLY A 225 -11.11 -18.94 -29.21
CA GLY A 225 -12.16 -19.88 -28.83
C GLY A 225 -11.56 -21.20 -28.32
N PRO A 226 -12.43 -22.24 -28.18
CA PRO A 226 -12.00 -23.54 -27.69
C PRO A 226 -11.00 -24.24 -28.64
N LEU A 227 -9.87 -24.69 -28.07
CA LEU A 227 -8.80 -25.45 -28.71
C LEU A 227 -8.51 -26.71 -27.89
N PHE A 228 -9.52 -27.59 -27.75
CA PHE A 228 -9.47 -28.72 -26.80
C PHE A 228 -8.44 -29.79 -27.16
N LYS A 229 -8.20 -29.98 -28.44
CA LYS A 229 -7.25 -30.98 -28.96
C LYS A 229 -5.79 -30.55 -28.85
N TRP A 230 -5.56 -29.28 -28.65
CA TRP A 230 -4.20 -28.71 -28.64
C TRP A 230 -3.46 -29.00 -27.34
N ASN A 231 -2.15 -29.35 -27.46
CA ASN A 231 -1.26 -29.46 -26.32
C ASN A 231 -0.84 -28.07 -25.81
N ASP A 232 -0.23 -28.02 -24.63
CA ASP A 232 0.13 -26.78 -23.99
C ASP A 232 1.24 -26.00 -24.70
N ASP A 233 2.16 -26.70 -25.41
CA ASP A 233 3.24 -26.09 -26.16
C ASP A 233 2.69 -25.34 -27.40
N GLU A 234 1.73 -25.92 -28.13
CA GLU A 234 1.11 -25.26 -29.27
C GLU A 234 0.26 -24.06 -28.83
N LYS A 235 -0.46 -24.17 -27.69
CA LYS A 235 -1.17 -23.06 -27.10
C LYS A 235 -0.23 -21.91 -26.74
N GLN A 236 0.95 -22.22 -26.16
CA GLN A 236 1.96 -21.21 -25.83
C GLN A 236 2.52 -20.55 -27.11
N ARG A 237 2.88 -21.34 -28.14
CA ARG A 237 3.38 -20.81 -29.43
C ARG A 237 2.37 -19.87 -30.09
N LEU A 238 1.08 -20.22 -30.06
CA LEU A 238 0.02 -19.34 -30.58
C LEU A 238 0.03 -17.99 -29.88
N VAL A 239 0.03 -17.98 -28.54
CA VAL A 239 0.00 -16.75 -27.75
C VAL A 239 1.27 -15.92 -27.98
N ASP A 240 2.43 -16.55 -28.00
CA ASP A 240 3.71 -15.88 -28.26
C ASP A 240 3.74 -15.27 -29.67
N GLY A 241 3.22 -15.98 -30.67
CA GLY A 241 3.10 -15.50 -32.05
C GLY A 241 2.14 -14.32 -32.19
N LEU A 242 1.00 -14.35 -31.50
CA LEU A 242 0.05 -13.20 -31.45
C LEU A 242 0.70 -11.98 -30.81
N ASN A 243 1.39 -12.17 -29.69
CA ASN A 243 2.09 -11.09 -28.98
C ASN A 243 3.24 -10.51 -29.81
N ALA A 244 3.98 -11.35 -30.53
CA ALA A 244 5.05 -10.91 -31.43
C ALA A 244 4.52 -10.09 -32.62
N ARG A 245 3.29 -10.36 -33.10
CA ARG A 245 2.60 -9.59 -34.13
C ARG A 245 1.91 -8.33 -33.57
N GLY A 246 1.97 -8.10 -32.23
CA GLY A 246 1.28 -6.97 -31.59
C GLY A 246 -0.25 -7.08 -31.57
N LEU A 247 -0.80 -8.30 -31.75
CA LEU A 247 -2.24 -8.52 -31.83
C LEU A 247 -2.85 -8.74 -30.42
N PRO A 248 -3.72 -7.86 -29.95
CA PRO A 248 -4.45 -8.05 -28.69
C PRO A 248 -5.37 -9.26 -28.79
N SER A 249 -5.27 -10.14 -27.78
CA SER A 249 -6.00 -11.40 -27.76
C SER A 249 -6.94 -11.51 -26.56
N TYR A 250 -8.16 -11.99 -26.81
CA TYR A 250 -9.13 -12.33 -25.78
C TYR A 250 -9.33 -13.86 -25.75
N ALA A 251 -9.29 -14.45 -24.56
CA ALA A 251 -9.47 -15.88 -24.40
C ALA A 251 -10.85 -16.23 -23.82
N GLY A 252 -11.66 -16.95 -24.58
CA GLY A 252 -12.99 -17.45 -24.18
C GLY A 252 -12.94 -18.61 -23.20
N GLU A 253 -11.81 -19.31 -23.06
CA GLU A 253 -11.63 -20.49 -22.20
C GLU A 253 -10.93 -20.21 -20.85
N GLY A 254 -10.90 -18.97 -20.42
CA GLY A 254 -10.57 -18.62 -19.06
C GLY A 254 -9.12 -18.24 -18.78
N VAL A 255 -8.83 -18.08 -17.46
CA VAL A 255 -7.63 -17.42 -16.95
C VAL A 255 -6.30 -18.10 -17.30
N LYS A 256 -6.28 -19.40 -17.50
CA LYS A 256 -5.06 -20.13 -17.90
C LYS A 256 -4.43 -19.59 -19.21
N TRP A 257 -5.25 -19.07 -20.14
CA TRP A 257 -4.77 -18.44 -21.35
C TRP A 257 -4.10 -17.08 -21.08
N VAL A 258 -4.69 -16.32 -20.14
CA VAL A 258 -4.14 -15.02 -19.74
C VAL A 258 -2.82 -15.22 -18.95
N GLU A 259 -2.70 -16.26 -18.17
CA GLU A 259 -1.45 -16.64 -17.50
C GLU A 259 -0.37 -17.05 -18.50
N ARG A 260 -0.73 -17.65 -19.65
CA ARG A 260 0.19 -17.94 -20.77
C ARG A 260 0.58 -16.70 -21.58
N GLY A 261 -0.13 -15.60 -21.43
CA GLY A 261 0.20 -14.34 -22.13
C GLY A 261 -0.91 -13.80 -23.04
N ALA A 262 -2.11 -14.39 -23.10
CA ALA A 262 -3.25 -13.72 -23.72
C ALA A 262 -3.58 -12.42 -22.97
N LEU A 263 -4.13 -11.42 -23.69
CA LEU A 263 -4.35 -10.09 -23.09
C LEU A 263 -5.43 -10.11 -22.02
N ALA A 264 -6.58 -10.73 -22.27
CA ALA A 264 -7.73 -10.66 -21.37
C ALA A 264 -8.67 -11.87 -21.44
N THR A 265 -9.45 -12.06 -20.38
CA THR A 265 -10.59 -12.97 -20.27
C THR A 265 -11.60 -12.46 -19.27
N MET A 266 -12.83 -12.96 -19.31
CA MET A 266 -13.86 -12.76 -18.28
C MET A 266 -14.19 -14.06 -17.50
N GLU A 267 -13.62 -15.20 -17.85
CA GLU A 267 -13.84 -16.46 -17.16
C GLU A 267 -12.70 -16.73 -16.13
N THR A 268 -13.07 -16.82 -14.86
CA THR A 268 -12.13 -17.08 -13.77
C THR A 268 -12.12 -18.57 -13.39
N PHE A 269 -11.05 -19.01 -12.73
CA PHE A 269 -10.97 -20.35 -12.16
C PHE A 269 -12.08 -20.59 -11.14
N GLU A 270 -12.47 -19.57 -10.38
CA GLU A 270 -13.56 -19.64 -9.41
C GLU A 270 -14.93 -19.92 -10.07
N ASP A 271 -15.16 -19.40 -11.28
CA ASP A 271 -16.37 -19.70 -12.04
C ASP A 271 -16.41 -21.16 -12.50
N GLU A 272 -15.30 -21.69 -12.96
CA GLU A 272 -15.14 -23.07 -13.33
C GLU A 272 -15.40 -24.01 -12.13
N VAL A 273 -14.81 -23.75 -10.97
CA VAL A 273 -15.01 -24.52 -9.73
C VAL A 273 -16.48 -24.45 -9.27
N ARG A 274 -17.12 -23.29 -9.30
CA ARG A 274 -18.54 -23.15 -8.94
C ARG A 274 -19.45 -23.97 -9.87
N ARG A 275 -19.13 -24.02 -11.15
CA ARG A 275 -19.85 -24.82 -12.13
C ARG A 275 -19.70 -26.32 -11.84
N MET A 276 -18.48 -26.75 -11.46
CA MET A 276 -18.22 -28.13 -11.06
C MET A 276 -18.98 -28.52 -9.78
N ARG A 277 -18.99 -27.65 -8.77
CA ARG A 277 -19.77 -27.86 -7.54
C ARG A 277 -21.26 -27.98 -7.84
N ARG A 278 -21.78 -27.14 -8.74
CA ARG A 278 -23.18 -27.26 -9.17
C ARG A 278 -23.47 -28.59 -9.91
N ALA A 279 -22.54 -29.00 -10.77
CA ALA A 279 -22.65 -30.29 -11.44
C ALA A 279 -22.62 -31.43 -10.44
N SER A 280 -21.78 -31.40 -9.42
CA SER A 280 -21.73 -32.41 -8.34
C SER A 280 -22.99 -32.44 -7.51
N LEU A 281 -23.61 -31.29 -7.20
CA LEU A 281 -24.92 -31.21 -6.57
C LEU A 281 -26.01 -31.84 -7.46
N TYR A 282 -25.94 -31.65 -8.77
CA TYR A 282 -26.88 -32.29 -9.70
C TYR A 282 -26.71 -33.81 -9.71
N VAL A 283 -25.48 -34.29 -9.66
CA VAL A 283 -25.19 -35.73 -9.52
C VAL A 283 -25.84 -36.28 -8.24
N GLN A 284 -25.63 -35.65 -7.08
CA GLN A 284 -26.22 -36.08 -5.81
C GLN A 284 -27.76 -36.12 -5.88
N ARG A 285 -28.38 -35.02 -6.40
CA ARG A 285 -29.87 -34.96 -6.54
C ARG A 285 -30.41 -36.03 -7.48
N ILE A 286 -29.72 -36.33 -8.59
CA ILE A 286 -30.13 -37.40 -9.52
C ILE A 286 -29.99 -38.75 -8.86
N LEU A 287 -28.89 -39.01 -8.14
CA LEU A 287 -28.65 -40.27 -7.45
C LEU A 287 -29.64 -40.52 -6.28
N THR A 288 -30.12 -39.42 -5.67
CA THR A 288 -31.18 -39.47 -4.64
C THR A 288 -32.60 -39.58 -5.22
N GLY A 289 -32.76 -39.71 -6.55
CA GLY A 289 -34.03 -39.99 -7.23
C GLY A 289 -34.74 -38.80 -7.87
N GLU A 290 -34.15 -37.61 -7.89
CA GLU A 290 -34.74 -36.49 -8.62
C GLU A 290 -34.56 -36.63 -10.12
N GLN A 291 -35.57 -36.25 -10.87
CA GLN A 291 -35.53 -36.35 -12.34
C GLN A 291 -34.51 -35.34 -12.91
N ALA A 292 -33.55 -35.80 -13.70
CA ALA A 292 -32.53 -34.93 -14.33
C ALA A 292 -33.15 -33.74 -15.11
N GLY A 293 -34.24 -34.01 -15.82
CA GLY A 293 -34.93 -32.99 -16.63
C GLY A 293 -35.65 -31.89 -15.84
N SER A 294 -35.81 -32.03 -14.52
CA SER A 294 -36.40 -31.01 -13.66
C SER A 294 -35.39 -30.00 -13.11
N LEU A 295 -34.11 -30.32 -13.24
CA LEU A 295 -33.04 -29.45 -12.73
C LEU A 295 -32.89 -28.13 -13.53
N PRO A 296 -32.64 -27.02 -12.85
CA PRO A 296 -32.42 -25.72 -13.52
C PRO A 296 -31.19 -25.77 -14.44
N ILE A 297 -31.31 -25.17 -15.64
CA ILE A 297 -30.19 -25.14 -16.62
C ILE A 297 -29.38 -23.86 -16.53
N ALA A 298 -29.98 -22.73 -16.14
CA ALA A 298 -29.32 -21.45 -16.08
C ALA A 298 -28.25 -21.45 -14.96
N PHE A 299 -27.06 -20.97 -15.29
CA PHE A 299 -25.95 -20.79 -14.38
C PHE A 299 -25.60 -19.32 -14.28
N GLU A 300 -25.69 -18.76 -13.09
CA GLU A 300 -25.30 -17.39 -12.82
C GLU A 300 -23.77 -17.27 -12.81
N GLN A 301 -23.19 -16.76 -13.88
CA GLN A 301 -21.78 -16.42 -13.95
C GLN A 301 -21.52 -15.11 -13.21
N ARG A 302 -20.37 -14.99 -12.56
CA ARG A 302 -19.86 -13.75 -11.97
C ARG A 302 -18.61 -13.35 -12.74
N PRO A 303 -18.78 -12.79 -13.94
CA PRO A 303 -17.64 -12.49 -14.80
C PRO A 303 -16.76 -11.44 -14.14
N VAL A 304 -15.47 -11.75 -14.01
CA VAL A 304 -14.42 -10.83 -13.54
C VAL A 304 -13.44 -10.67 -14.68
N LEU A 305 -13.32 -9.44 -15.19
CA LEU A 305 -12.33 -9.16 -16.24
C LEU A 305 -10.92 -9.34 -15.66
N VAL A 306 -10.12 -10.20 -16.28
CA VAL A 306 -8.70 -10.40 -15.96
C VAL A 306 -7.87 -9.87 -17.12
N ILE A 307 -6.88 -9.04 -16.86
CA ILE A 307 -5.98 -8.46 -17.86
C ILE A 307 -4.53 -8.76 -17.50
N ASN A 308 -3.75 -9.21 -18.48
CA ASN A 308 -2.30 -9.41 -18.36
C ASN A 308 -1.55 -8.12 -18.72
N MET A 309 -1.05 -7.42 -17.70
CA MET A 309 -0.35 -6.16 -17.89
C MET A 309 1.04 -6.32 -18.53
N ALA A 310 1.67 -7.50 -18.43
CA ALA A 310 2.91 -7.78 -19.17
C ALA A 310 2.64 -7.83 -20.68
N THR A 311 1.58 -8.52 -21.07
CA THR A 311 1.12 -8.56 -22.47
C THR A 311 0.70 -7.19 -22.99
N ALA A 312 -0.10 -6.44 -22.21
CA ALA A 312 -0.51 -5.10 -22.58
C ALA A 312 0.69 -4.19 -22.91
N ARG A 313 1.77 -4.29 -22.11
CA ARG A 313 3.03 -3.56 -22.37
C ARG A 313 3.75 -4.06 -23.60
N GLN A 314 3.84 -5.39 -23.77
CA GLN A 314 4.55 -6.00 -24.89
C GLN A 314 3.95 -5.62 -26.25
N ILE A 315 2.63 -5.61 -26.36
CA ILE A 315 1.90 -5.26 -27.58
C ILE A 315 1.65 -3.75 -27.74
N GLY A 316 2.05 -2.92 -26.75
CA GLY A 316 1.85 -1.47 -26.75
C GLY A 316 0.40 -1.02 -26.61
N SER A 317 -0.49 -1.90 -26.14
CA SER A 317 -1.92 -1.62 -25.97
C SER A 317 -2.28 -1.44 -24.50
N TRP A 318 -2.48 -0.18 -24.08
CA TRP A 318 -2.79 0.16 -22.70
C TRP A 318 -4.30 0.24 -22.47
N PRO A 319 -4.83 -0.58 -21.52
CA PRO A 319 -6.23 -0.46 -21.12
C PRO A 319 -6.51 0.91 -20.52
N ARG A 320 -7.70 1.44 -20.74
CA ARG A 320 -8.12 2.71 -20.11
C ARG A 320 -8.23 2.58 -18.60
N PHE A 321 -8.06 3.69 -17.87
CA PHE A 321 -8.13 3.70 -16.40
C PHE A 321 -9.44 3.11 -15.86
N GLU A 322 -10.56 3.39 -16.52
CA GLU A 322 -11.86 2.85 -16.13
C GLU A 322 -11.89 1.31 -16.21
N VAL A 323 -11.27 0.74 -17.26
CA VAL A 323 -11.19 -0.70 -17.47
C VAL A 323 -10.24 -1.34 -16.45
N MET A 324 -9.08 -0.71 -16.20
CA MET A 324 -8.12 -1.19 -15.18
C MET A 324 -8.70 -1.16 -13.77
N ALA A 325 -9.50 -0.15 -13.45
CA ALA A 325 -10.17 -0.05 -12.15
C ALA A 325 -11.13 -1.22 -11.89
N GLU A 326 -11.61 -1.85 -12.96
CA GLU A 326 -12.58 -2.94 -12.93
C GLU A 326 -11.95 -4.32 -13.02
N ALA A 327 -10.79 -4.42 -13.64
CA ALA A 327 -10.14 -5.67 -13.96
C ALA A 327 -9.28 -6.19 -12.79
N ARG A 328 -9.18 -7.52 -12.69
CA ARG A 328 -8.10 -8.18 -11.96
C ARG A 328 -6.85 -8.12 -12.83
N LEU A 329 -5.89 -7.29 -12.45
CA LEU A 329 -4.63 -7.17 -13.16
C LEU A 329 -3.68 -8.30 -12.73
N ILE A 330 -3.13 -9.03 -13.71
CA ILE A 330 -2.06 -10.01 -13.47
C ILE A 330 -0.77 -9.53 -14.15
N ASN A 331 0.38 -9.98 -13.65
CA ASN A 331 1.70 -9.55 -14.13
C ASN A 331 1.85 -8.01 -14.14
N ASP A 332 1.11 -7.33 -13.28
CA ASP A 332 1.29 -5.93 -12.99
C ASP A 332 2.55 -5.76 -12.13
N GLN A 333 3.55 -5.04 -12.66
CA GLN A 333 4.83 -4.85 -11.97
C GLN A 333 4.71 -3.94 -10.73
N SER A 334 3.59 -3.26 -10.57
CA SER A 334 3.42 -2.25 -9.52
C SER A 334 3.24 -2.81 -8.10
N GLY A 335 2.97 -4.11 -7.92
CA GLY A 335 2.62 -4.66 -6.60
C GLY A 335 3.46 -5.84 -6.08
N THR A 336 4.23 -6.52 -6.92
CA THR A 336 4.92 -7.77 -6.55
C THR A 336 6.44 -7.69 -6.57
N ARG A 337 7.03 -6.64 -7.14
CA ARG A 337 8.48 -6.44 -7.23
C ARG A 337 8.89 -5.24 -6.39
N GLY A 338 9.95 -5.41 -5.59
CA GLY A 338 10.51 -4.35 -4.76
C GLY A 338 10.81 -4.84 -3.34
N PRO A 339 11.62 -4.07 -2.58
CA PRO A 339 11.94 -4.40 -1.20
C PRO A 339 10.69 -4.36 -0.33
N LEU A 340 10.66 -5.19 0.71
CA LEU A 340 9.66 -5.11 1.74
C LEU A 340 10.00 -3.93 2.66
N ILE A 341 9.11 -2.97 2.76
CA ILE A 341 9.24 -1.83 3.67
C ILE A 341 8.27 -2.04 4.83
N THR A 342 8.80 -2.00 6.05
CA THR A 342 8.03 -2.01 7.30
C THR A 342 8.08 -0.62 7.93
N LEU A 343 7.26 -0.35 8.95
CA LEU A 343 7.28 0.92 9.68
C LEU A 343 8.68 1.23 10.24
N ASP A 344 9.31 0.23 10.88
CA ASP A 344 10.65 0.37 11.44
C ASP A 344 11.71 0.66 10.37
N THR A 345 11.69 -0.08 9.25
CA THR A 345 12.64 0.16 8.16
C THR A 345 12.41 1.49 7.47
N ALA A 346 11.15 1.93 7.28
CA ALA A 346 10.84 3.23 6.71
C ALA A 346 11.42 4.37 7.55
N MET A 347 11.21 4.34 8.87
CA MET A 347 11.72 5.37 9.78
C MET A 347 13.26 5.38 9.83
N ARG A 348 13.92 4.22 9.88
CA ARG A 348 15.40 4.14 9.89
C ARG A 348 16.03 4.53 8.58
N ASP A 349 15.44 4.11 7.44
CA ASP A 349 15.96 4.44 6.12
C ASP A 349 15.79 5.93 5.82
N ALA A 350 14.69 6.55 6.28
CA ALA A 350 14.53 8.00 6.20
C ALA A 350 15.66 8.73 6.93
N VAL A 351 15.96 8.37 8.17
CA VAL A 351 17.07 8.97 8.95
C VAL A 351 18.41 8.84 8.23
N ARG A 352 18.62 7.76 7.47
CA ARG A 352 19.89 7.53 6.76
C ARG A 352 19.99 8.24 5.41
N ALA A 353 18.87 8.45 4.73
CA ALA A 353 18.87 8.83 3.33
C ALA A 353 18.13 10.13 3.03
N ASN A 354 17.33 10.66 3.95
CA ASN A 354 16.54 11.88 3.72
C ASN A 354 17.44 13.07 3.45
N LEU A 355 17.16 13.79 2.35
CA LEU A 355 18.00 14.92 1.91
C LEU A 355 17.85 16.14 2.81
N ASP A 356 16.68 16.40 3.37
CA ASP A 356 16.47 17.53 4.27
C ASP A 356 17.26 17.32 5.56
N LEU A 357 17.26 16.10 6.12
CA LEU A 357 18.06 15.77 7.30
C LEU A 357 19.58 15.80 7.01
N MET A 358 19.98 15.39 5.81
CA MET A 358 21.39 15.53 5.39
C MET A 358 21.82 17.00 5.33
N ALA A 359 20.93 17.90 4.86
CA ALA A 359 21.21 19.34 4.82
C ALA A 359 21.38 19.90 6.25
N GLU A 360 20.55 19.47 7.21
CA GLU A 360 20.70 19.84 8.62
C GLU A 360 22.03 19.30 9.22
N GLY A 361 22.46 18.11 8.81
CA GLY A 361 23.77 17.58 9.20
C GLY A 361 24.93 18.46 8.71
N LEU A 362 24.85 18.99 7.48
CA LEU A 362 25.85 19.92 6.94
C LEU A 362 25.85 21.27 7.68
N GLU A 363 24.73 21.69 8.28
CA GLU A 363 24.69 22.88 9.14
C GLU A 363 25.56 22.69 10.38
N ILE A 364 25.59 21.49 10.98
CA ILE A 364 26.51 21.16 12.08
C ILE A 364 27.96 21.35 11.65
N ASP A 365 28.34 20.79 10.48
CA ASP A 365 29.69 20.90 9.96
C ASP A 365 30.07 22.37 9.70
N LYS A 366 29.14 23.13 9.11
CA LYS A 366 29.32 24.58 8.90
C LYS A 366 29.55 25.34 10.22
N ARG A 367 28.78 25.03 11.27
CA ARG A 367 28.95 25.63 12.59
C ARG A 367 30.28 25.22 13.23
N TYR A 368 30.68 23.96 13.05
CA TYR A 368 31.99 23.48 13.52
C TYR A 368 33.16 24.20 12.82
N GLU A 369 33.10 24.37 11.50
CA GLU A 369 34.11 25.17 10.80
C GLU A 369 34.08 26.64 11.26
N GLY A 370 32.92 27.23 11.51
CA GLY A 370 32.78 28.53 12.14
C GLY A 370 33.46 28.62 13.51
N PHE A 371 33.37 27.56 14.31
CA PHE A 371 34.10 27.46 15.58
C PHE A 371 35.62 27.38 15.35
N LYS A 372 36.09 26.63 14.34
CA LYS A 372 37.54 26.62 14.00
C LYS A 372 38.03 28.01 13.55
N VAL A 373 37.24 28.73 12.74
CA VAL A 373 37.54 30.09 12.33
C VAL A 373 37.74 31.00 13.53
N SER A 374 36.92 30.87 14.59
CA SER A 374 37.07 31.70 15.80
C SER A 374 38.34 31.42 16.61
N ARG A 375 39.01 30.27 16.35
CA ARG A 375 40.36 29.99 16.88
C ARG A 375 41.47 30.70 16.14
N GLY A 376 41.20 31.17 14.88
CA GLY A 376 42.20 31.80 14.02
C GLY A 376 42.95 32.92 14.73
N PRO A 377 42.27 33.90 15.39
CA PRO A 377 42.98 35.03 16.08
C PRO A 377 43.95 34.58 17.18
N TRP A 378 43.79 33.36 17.73
CA TRP A 378 44.66 32.78 18.77
C TRP A 378 45.91 32.09 18.21
N LEU A 379 46.01 31.95 16.90
CA LEU A 379 47.17 31.39 16.21
C LEU A 379 48.02 32.55 15.64
N PRO A 380 49.36 32.38 15.43
CA PRO A 380 50.17 33.34 14.79
C PRO A 380 49.61 33.75 13.43
N GLN A 381 49.41 35.02 13.21
CA GLN A 381 49.02 35.62 11.93
C GLN A 381 50.24 36.15 11.22
N ALA A 382 50.42 35.87 9.95
CA ALA A 382 51.49 36.40 9.11
C ALA A 382 50.86 36.95 7.82
N GLY A 383 51.26 38.16 7.48
CA GLY A 383 50.83 38.85 6.25
C GLY A 383 52.06 39.33 5.48
N ALA A 384 51.99 39.38 4.17
CA ALA A 384 52.98 40.06 3.33
C ALA A 384 52.24 41.15 2.56
N ASP A 385 52.84 42.33 2.56
CA ASP A 385 52.32 43.51 1.88
C ASP A 385 53.34 44.09 0.93
N GLY A 386 52.90 44.72 -0.13
CA GLY A 386 53.79 45.42 -1.09
C GLY A 386 53.06 46.66 -1.60
N ASP A 387 53.71 47.80 -1.37
CA ASP A 387 53.21 49.14 -1.74
C ASP A 387 54.12 49.81 -2.77
N PHE A 388 53.53 50.31 -3.83
CA PHE A 388 54.20 51.21 -4.76
C PHE A 388 53.54 52.60 -4.64
N THR A 389 54.30 53.56 -4.13
CA THR A 389 53.82 54.93 -3.89
C THR A 389 54.46 55.92 -4.84
N ILE A 390 53.64 56.82 -5.32
CA ILE A 390 54.09 57.98 -6.05
C ILE A 390 53.64 59.24 -5.27
N ASN A 391 54.59 60.03 -4.79
CA ASN A 391 54.36 61.26 -4.02
C ASN A 391 54.57 62.51 -4.87
N ASP A 392 53.91 63.57 -4.46
CA ASP A 392 54.19 64.93 -5.04
C ASP A 392 55.70 65.30 -4.84
N PRO A 393 56.41 65.69 -5.90
CA PRO A 393 57.82 66.13 -5.78
C PRO A 393 58.00 67.18 -4.70
N ALA A 394 57.05 68.10 -4.46
CA ALA A 394 57.11 69.14 -3.48
C ALA A 394 57.22 68.68 -2.03
N VAL A 395 56.67 67.45 -1.73
CA VAL A 395 56.70 66.86 -0.37
C VAL A 395 57.73 65.75 -0.22
N SER A 396 58.34 65.35 -1.31
CA SER A 396 59.41 64.32 -1.35
C SER A 396 60.77 64.91 -0.90
N ASN A 397 61.40 64.15 0.01
CA ASN A 397 62.70 64.56 0.54
C ASN A 397 63.59 63.40 0.95
N PRO A 398 64.93 63.55 1.07
CA PRO A 398 65.79 62.39 1.39
C PRO A 398 65.61 61.81 2.81
N PHE A 399 65.06 62.60 3.74
CA PHE A 399 64.79 62.12 5.14
C PHE A 399 63.45 61.56 5.33
N GLY A 400 62.57 61.66 4.35
CA GLY A 400 61.19 61.16 4.37
C GLY A 400 60.90 60.10 3.28
N GLN A 401 59.87 60.40 2.49
CA GLN A 401 59.45 59.55 1.38
C GLN A 401 60.03 60.05 0.06
N ALA A 402 60.54 59.16 -0.76
CA ALA A 402 60.96 59.45 -2.11
C ALA A 402 59.76 59.68 -3.02
N GLN A 403 59.97 60.41 -4.15
CA GLN A 403 58.88 60.62 -5.10
C GLN A 403 58.24 59.29 -5.62
N ARG A 404 59.09 58.29 -5.88
CA ARG A 404 58.62 56.94 -6.28
C ARG A 404 59.31 55.94 -5.37
N GLN A 405 58.55 55.12 -4.72
CA GLN A 405 59.07 54.13 -3.77
C GLN A 405 58.27 52.81 -3.91
N PHE A 406 58.97 51.67 -3.94
CA PHE A 406 58.38 50.37 -3.74
C PHE A 406 58.83 49.82 -2.40
N THR A 407 57.92 49.43 -1.59
CA THR A 407 58.12 48.84 -0.27
C THR A 407 57.43 47.51 -0.20
N TRP A 408 58.08 46.51 0.32
CA TRP A 408 57.39 45.26 0.69
C TRP A 408 57.80 44.87 2.11
N GLY A 409 56.89 44.17 2.76
CA GLY A 409 57.07 43.78 4.13
C GLY A 409 56.40 42.43 4.47
N ILE A 410 56.84 41.88 5.57
CA ILE A 410 56.14 40.80 6.23
C ILE A 410 55.81 41.26 7.64
N SER A 411 54.52 41.18 7.99
CA SER A 411 54.03 41.45 9.32
C SER A 411 53.54 40.19 9.99
N GLY A 412 53.72 40.06 11.28
CA GLY A 412 53.18 38.97 12.09
C GLY A 412 52.56 39.51 13.36
N SER A 413 51.46 38.85 13.77
CA SER A 413 50.84 39.14 15.07
C SER A 413 50.37 37.90 15.75
N GLN A 414 50.45 37.85 17.09
CA GLN A 414 49.96 36.80 17.92
C GLN A 414 49.12 37.39 19.05
N LEU A 415 47.81 37.12 19.03
CA LEU A 415 46.93 37.49 20.11
C LEU A 415 47.28 36.65 21.36
N ILE A 416 47.56 37.33 22.46
CA ILE A 416 47.82 36.68 23.76
C ILE A 416 46.57 36.60 24.60
N TYR A 417 45.81 37.70 24.60
CA TYR A 417 44.55 37.75 25.32
C TYR A 417 43.63 38.82 24.70
N SER A 418 42.35 38.44 24.52
CA SER A 418 41.28 39.39 24.20
C SER A 418 39.97 38.91 24.80
N PRO A 419 39.27 39.69 25.62
CA PRO A 419 37.96 39.37 26.16
C PRO A 419 36.94 39.11 25.06
N GLY A 420 37.00 39.86 23.97
CA GLY A 420 36.10 39.70 22.81
C GLY A 420 36.35 38.42 22.05
N ALA A 421 37.61 38.13 21.70
CA ALA A 421 37.95 36.87 21.01
C ALA A 421 37.64 35.64 21.87
N HIS A 422 37.83 35.74 23.19
CA HIS A 422 37.45 34.66 24.11
C HIS A 422 35.94 34.42 24.18
N ALA A 423 35.16 35.50 24.20
CA ALA A 423 33.70 35.40 24.18
C ALA A 423 33.19 34.84 22.83
N ASP A 424 33.76 35.28 21.68
CA ASP A 424 33.38 34.76 20.36
C ASP A 424 33.71 33.26 20.23
N LEU A 425 34.88 32.82 20.70
CA LEU A 425 35.24 31.40 20.71
C LEU A 425 34.23 30.56 21.45
N ARG A 426 33.79 30.96 22.65
CA ARG A 426 32.79 30.25 23.45
C ARG A 426 31.42 30.36 22.83
N PHE A 427 31.03 31.51 22.32
CA PHE A 427 29.78 31.72 21.59
C PHE A 427 29.69 30.76 20.41
N ARG A 428 30.73 30.65 19.59
CA ARG A 428 30.75 29.72 18.45
C ARG A 428 30.67 28.27 18.86
N ARG A 429 31.35 27.91 19.96
CA ARG A 429 31.26 26.54 20.52
C ARG A 429 29.83 26.22 20.98
N ASP A 430 29.20 27.13 21.71
CA ASP A 430 27.86 26.88 22.26
C ASP A 430 26.80 26.91 21.16
N THR A 431 26.98 27.70 20.11
CA THR A 431 26.11 27.67 18.90
C THR A 431 26.33 26.41 18.05
N TYR A 432 27.53 25.82 18.07
CA TYR A 432 27.73 24.50 17.50
C TYR A 432 26.92 23.41 18.24
N TRP A 433 26.95 23.41 19.56
CA TRP A 433 26.14 22.46 20.36
C TRP A 433 24.63 22.71 20.21
N SER A 434 24.19 23.95 20.02
CA SER A 434 22.80 24.23 19.68
C SER A 434 22.40 23.55 18.37
N ALA A 435 23.23 23.63 17.33
CA ALA A 435 22.98 22.97 16.04
C ALA A 435 22.94 21.43 16.14
N GLU A 436 23.78 20.83 17.02
CA GLU A 436 23.67 19.37 17.28
C GLU A 436 22.29 18.99 17.83
N HIS A 437 21.71 19.79 18.72
CA HIS A 437 20.36 19.55 19.26
C HIS A 437 19.26 19.85 18.26
N ASP A 438 19.44 20.88 17.39
CA ASP A 438 18.52 21.16 16.28
C ASP A 438 18.46 19.98 15.30
N TYR A 439 19.62 19.39 14.98
CA TYR A 439 19.69 18.16 14.18
C TYR A 439 18.95 16.98 14.84
N VAL A 440 19.07 16.82 16.15
CA VAL A 440 18.32 15.74 16.86
C VAL A 440 16.83 15.99 16.77
N ALA A 441 16.35 17.24 16.86
CA ALA A 441 14.94 17.57 16.65
C ALA A 441 14.49 17.26 15.21
N ALA A 442 15.26 17.70 14.20
CA ALA A 442 14.98 17.43 12.79
C ALA A 442 14.98 15.92 12.49
N ARG A 443 15.87 15.14 13.12
CA ARG A 443 15.88 13.68 13.02
C ARG A 443 14.57 13.06 13.53
N LEU A 444 14.07 13.51 14.68
CA LEU A 444 12.79 13.05 15.21
C LEU A 444 11.61 13.44 14.30
N ASP A 445 11.64 14.64 13.71
CA ASP A 445 10.63 15.09 12.75
C ASP A 445 10.65 14.22 11.48
N THR A 446 11.84 13.92 10.95
CA THR A 446 12.00 13.02 9.79
C THR A 446 11.47 11.61 10.09
N MET A 447 11.69 11.10 11.30
CA MET A 447 11.14 9.81 11.72
C MET A 447 9.60 9.84 11.76
N LEU A 448 9.01 10.91 12.29
CA LEU A 448 7.56 11.09 12.31
C LEU A 448 7.01 11.17 10.88
N GLU A 449 7.58 12.03 10.03
CA GLU A 449 7.15 12.19 8.63
C GLU A 449 7.18 10.87 7.86
N ALA A 450 8.26 10.08 8.02
CA ALA A 450 8.38 8.77 7.40
C ALA A 450 7.33 7.77 7.93
N GLY A 451 7.09 7.76 9.24
CA GLY A 451 6.09 6.92 9.87
C GLY A 451 4.66 7.26 9.42
N GLU A 452 4.30 8.55 9.41
CA GLU A 452 3.01 9.03 8.94
C GLU A 452 2.79 8.72 7.45
N SER A 453 3.80 8.97 6.61
CA SER A 453 3.75 8.68 5.19
C SER A 453 3.58 7.19 4.92
N TYR A 454 4.32 6.33 5.64
CA TYR A 454 4.18 4.87 5.56
C TYR A 454 2.75 4.40 5.94
N LEU A 455 2.22 4.88 7.05
CA LEU A 455 0.86 4.56 7.49
C LEU A 455 -0.20 5.10 6.53
N ASN A 456 0.06 6.24 5.89
CA ASN A 456 -0.81 6.79 4.85
C ASN A 456 -0.82 5.91 3.58
N VAL A 457 0.31 5.31 3.19
CA VAL A 457 0.34 4.31 2.10
C VAL A 457 -0.56 3.12 2.45
N LEU A 458 -0.46 2.59 3.65
CA LEU A 458 -1.31 1.48 4.10
C LEU A 458 -2.80 1.87 4.11
N ARG A 459 -3.12 3.04 4.64
CA ARG A 459 -4.48 3.59 4.70
C ARG A 459 -5.09 3.76 3.30
N THR A 460 -4.33 4.33 2.36
CA THR A 460 -4.82 4.54 0.98
C THR A 460 -4.98 3.23 0.23
N LYS A 461 -4.11 2.24 0.42
CA LYS A 461 -4.27 0.87 -0.12
C LYS A 461 -5.54 0.20 0.41
N ASN A 462 -5.81 0.32 1.70
CA ASN A 462 -7.01 -0.25 2.30
C ASN A 462 -8.28 0.43 1.77
N ASN A 463 -8.28 1.77 1.67
CA ASN A 463 -9.39 2.54 1.09
C ASN A 463 -9.65 2.17 -0.38
N GLU A 464 -8.61 1.94 -1.17
CA GLU A 464 -8.76 1.45 -2.55
C GLU A 464 -9.42 0.08 -2.58
N SER A 465 -9.04 -0.85 -1.69
CA SER A 465 -9.67 -2.17 -1.59
C SER A 465 -11.16 -2.06 -1.26
N VAL A 466 -11.53 -1.27 -0.26
CA VAL A 466 -12.95 -1.06 0.13
C VAL A 466 -13.78 -0.48 -1.03
N ASN A 467 -13.24 0.49 -1.78
CA ASN A 467 -13.94 1.06 -2.92
C ASN A 467 -14.08 0.04 -4.08
N ARG A 468 -13.08 -0.82 -4.32
CA ARG A 468 -13.17 -1.92 -5.30
C ARG A 468 -14.24 -2.94 -4.92
N ASP A 469 -14.34 -3.27 -3.63
CA ASP A 469 -15.37 -4.19 -3.11
C ASP A 469 -16.76 -3.60 -3.29
N ASN A 470 -16.93 -2.30 -3.02
CA ASN A 470 -18.18 -1.59 -3.27
C ASN A 470 -18.56 -1.58 -4.76
N LEU A 471 -17.61 -1.33 -5.67
CA LEU A 471 -17.86 -1.41 -7.11
C LEU A 471 -18.31 -2.82 -7.53
N ARG A 472 -17.71 -3.88 -6.98
CA ARG A 472 -18.15 -5.27 -7.22
C ARG A 472 -19.58 -5.51 -6.76
N LEU A 473 -19.94 -4.99 -5.58
CA LEU A 473 -21.29 -5.10 -5.03
C LEU A 473 -22.31 -4.33 -5.91
N THR A 474 -21.97 -3.10 -6.31
CA THR A 474 -22.84 -2.27 -7.18
C THR A 474 -23.13 -2.98 -8.52
N ARG A 475 -22.15 -3.68 -9.11
CA ARG A 475 -22.37 -4.49 -10.32
C ARG A 475 -23.28 -5.67 -10.10
N LYS A 476 -23.15 -6.35 -8.96
CA LYS A 476 -24.05 -7.44 -8.57
C LYS A 476 -25.49 -6.93 -8.49
N ASN A 477 -25.67 -5.74 -7.91
CA ASN A 477 -26.99 -5.12 -7.79
C ASN A 477 -27.55 -4.67 -9.15
N LEU A 478 -26.71 -4.17 -10.07
CA LEU A 478 -27.16 -3.90 -11.46
C LEU A 478 -27.65 -5.16 -12.15
N SER A 479 -26.89 -6.26 -12.09
CA SER A 479 -27.29 -7.54 -12.69
C SER A 479 -28.61 -8.06 -12.11
N LEU A 480 -28.82 -7.87 -10.82
CA LEU A 480 -30.09 -8.21 -10.15
C LEU A 480 -31.24 -7.33 -10.68
N ALA A 481 -31.04 -6.01 -10.84
CA ALA A 481 -32.04 -5.11 -11.39
C ALA A 481 -32.36 -5.41 -12.85
N GLU A 482 -31.37 -5.75 -13.68
CA GLU A 482 -31.58 -6.19 -15.07
C GLU A 482 -32.41 -7.48 -15.12
N THR A 483 -32.12 -8.44 -14.25
CA THR A 483 -32.88 -9.69 -14.15
C THR A 483 -34.34 -9.42 -13.74
N ARG A 484 -34.58 -8.57 -12.75
CA ARG A 484 -35.90 -8.17 -12.28
C ARG A 484 -36.69 -7.43 -13.37
N ASN A 485 -36.01 -6.56 -14.13
CA ASN A 485 -36.61 -5.88 -15.26
C ASN A 485 -36.99 -6.87 -16.40
N ALA A 486 -36.12 -7.82 -16.73
CA ALA A 486 -36.37 -8.83 -17.77
C ALA A 486 -37.59 -9.70 -17.45
N ILE A 487 -37.87 -10.00 -16.18
CA ILE A 487 -39.06 -10.75 -15.74
C ILE A 487 -40.28 -9.86 -15.42
N GLY A 488 -40.17 -8.53 -15.67
CA GLY A 488 -41.29 -7.59 -15.51
C GLY A 488 -41.65 -7.20 -14.09
N VAL A 489 -40.76 -7.48 -13.08
CA VAL A 489 -40.99 -7.16 -11.66
C VAL A 489 -40.44 -5.79 -11.29
N ALA A 490 -39.52 -5.23 -12.08
CA ALA A 490 -38.92 -3.91 -11.90
C ALA A 490 -38.96 -3.09 -13.20
N GLY A 491 -39.02 -1.76 -13.07
CA GLY A 491 -38.96 -0.83 -14.18
C GLY A 491 -37.53 -0.56 -14.68
N ARG A 492 -37.39 0.12 -15.82
CA ARG A 492 -36.09 0.53 -16.39
C ARG A 492 -35.37 1.57 -15.54
N GLU A 493 -36.11 2.32 -14.72
CA GLU A 493 -35.56 3.33 -13.81
C GLU A 493 -34.61 2.73 -12.77
N GLU A 494 -34.88 1.49 -12.30
CA GLU A 494 -33.95 0.78 -11.40
C GLU A 494 -32.60 0.51 -12.10
N VAL A 495 -32.65 0.06 -13.36
CA VAL A 495 -31.44 -0.21 -14.15
C VAL A 495 -30.64 1.07 -14.37
N TYR A 496 -31.28 2.18 -14.77
CA TYR A 496 -30.59 3.46 -14.97
C TYR A 496 -29.96 4.00 -13.68
N ARG A 497 -30.63 3.83 -12.53
CA ARG A 497 -30.10 4.23 -11.22
C ARG A 497 -28.84 3.46 -10.87
N TRP A 498 -28.82 2.13 -11.10
CA TRP A 498 -27.61 1.32 -10.88
C TRP A 498 -26.49 1.66 -11.86
N GLN A 499 -26.80 2.01 -13.12
CA GLN A 499 -25.83 2.49 -14.08
C GLN A 499 -25.15 3.78 -13.60
N THR A 500 -25.92 4.71 -13.03
CA THR A 500 -25.38 5.93 -12.40
C THR A 500 -24.47 5.57 -11.22
N GLN A 501 -24.92 4.69 -10.33
CA GLN A 501 -24.16 4.26 -9.16
C GLN A 501 -22.83 3.55 -9.54
N ILE A 502 -22.82 2.82 -10.66
CA ILE A 502 -21.59 2.23 -11.19
C ILE A 502 -20.62 3.32 -11.64
N ALA A 503 -21.09 4.34 -12.36
CA ALA A 503 -20.23 5.44 -12.80
C ALA A 503 -19.59 6.17 -11.60
N GLU A 504 -20.36 6.42 -10.54
CA GLU A 504 -19.87 7.00 -9.29
C GLU A 504 -18.85 6.09 -8.58
N SER A 505 -19.15 4.80 -8.46
CA SER A 505 -18.25 3.82 -7.83
C SER A 505 -16.94 3.65 -8.63
N ARG A 506 -16.98 3.69 -9.96
CA ARG A 506 -15.78 3.72 -10.84
C ARG A 506 -14.93 4.94 -10.56
N SER A 507 -15.55 6.13 -10.52
CA SER A 507 -14.85 7.37 -10.21
C SER A 507 -14.17 7.31 -8.85
N ALA A 508 -14.85 6.76 -7.83
CA ALA A 508 -14.29 6.58 -6.49
C ALA A 508 -13.06 5.64 -6.48
N VAL A 509 -13.09 4.53 -7.22
CA VAL A 509 -11.94 3.61 -7.35
C VAL A 509 -10.75 4.31 -8.03
N ILE A 510 -10.98 5.02 -9.14
CA ILE A 510 -9.92 5.76 -9.85
C ILE A 510 -9.29 6.81 -8.93
N GLN A 511 -10.10 7.55 -8.18
CA GLN A 511 -9.62 8.54 -7.21
C GLN A 511 -8.84 7.89 -6.07
N ALA A 512 -9.30 6.75 -5.54
CA ALA A 512 -8.59 6.02 -4.48
C ALA A 512 -7.24 5.48 -4.98
N SER A 513 -7.18 4.97 -6.22
CA SER A 513 -5.92 4.54 -6.85
C SER A 513 -4.93 5.69 -7.06
N ALA A 514 -5.42 6.86 -7.50
CA ALA A 514 -4.58 8.05 -7.62
C ALA A 514 -4.01 8.49 -6.27
N ARG A 515 -4.83 8.50 -5.21
CA ARG A 515 -4.38 8.83 -3.85
C ARG A 515 -3.34 7.85 -3.33
N ARG A 516 -3.49 6.54 -3.62
CA ARG A 516 -2.49 5.55 -3.28
C ARG A 516 -1.16 5.82 -3.98
N ASN A 517 -1.18 6.07 -5.29
CA ASN A 517 0.05 6.36 -6.04
C ASN A 517 0.74 7.63 -5.51
N GLN A 518 -0.02 8.68 -5.17
CA GLN A 518 0.53 9.88 -4.54
C GLN A 518 1.20 9.57 -3.20
N ALA A 519 0.57 8.78 -2.34
CA ALA A 519 1.15 8.37 -1.07
C ALA A 519 2.43 7.52 -1.25
N GLU A 520 2.51 6.67 -2.28
CA GLU A 520 3.71 5.90 -2.61
C GLU A 520 4.85 6.81 -3.10
N ILE A 521 4.55 7.82 -3.90
CA ILE A 521 5.51 8.84 -4.35
C ILE A 521 6.04 9.66 -3.15
N ASP A 522 5.16 10.09 -2.25
CA ASP A 522 5.53 10.85 -1.05
C ASP A 522 6.48 10.04 -0.15
N LEU A 523 6.19 8.76 0.09
CA LEU A 523 7.07 7.90 0.86
C LEU A 523 8.43 7.69 0.16
N ASN A 524 8.46 7.46 -1.15
CA ASN A 524 9.70 7.34 -1.91
C ASN A 524 10.55 8.61 -1.83
N ARG A 525 9.94 9.81 -1.86
CA ARG A 525 10.62 11.10 -1.67
C ARG A 525 11.33 11.16 -0.30
N ILE A 526 10.59 10.83 0.76
CA ILE A 526 11.13 10.87 2.13
C ILE A 526 12.31 9.89 2.29
N LEU A 527 12.22 8.72 1.64
CA LEU A 527 13.27 7.69 1.67
C LEU A 527 14.39 7.93 0.65
N ASN A 528 14.39 9.06 -0.08
CA ASN A 528 15.34 9.37 -1.16
C ASN A 528 15.48 8.24 -2.19
N ARG A 529 14.33 7.66 -2.59
CA ARG A 529 14.25 6.64 -3.63
C ARG A 529 13.72 7.25 -4.93
N PRO A 530 13.95 6.63 -6.10
CA PRO A 530 13.27 7.07 -7.33
C PRO A 530 11.75 7.11 -7.08
N LEU A 531 11.10 8.24 -7.44
CA LEU A 531 9.74 8.58 -7.00
C LEU A 531 8.69 7.51 -7.31
N GLU A 532 8.82 6.83 -8.46
CA GLU A 532 7.89 5.78 -8.90
C GLU A 532 8.44 4.36 -8.67
N SER A 533 9.47 4.19 -7.84
CA SER A 533 10.02 2.87 -7.55
C SER A 533 9.05 2.03 -6.74
N ALA A 534 8.79 0.81 -7.22
CA ALA A 534 7.90 -0.12 -6.55
C ALA A 534 8.49 -0.63 -5.23
N PHE A 535 7.62 -0.88 -4.25
CA PHE A 535 7.93 -1.54 -2.99
C PHE A 535 6.73 -2.35 -2.47
N ARG A 536 6.99 -3.24 -1.55
CA ARG A 536 5.95 -4.03 -0.87
C ARG A 536 5.79 -3.54 0.56
N VAL A 537 4.57 -3.63 1.07
CA VAL A 537 4.25 -3.41 2.49
C VAL A 537 3.62 -4.68 3.05
N PRO A 538 3.86 -5.02 4.33
CA PRO A 538 3.23 -6.17 4.95
C PRO A 538 1.71 -5.98 5.06
N PRO A 539 0.94 -7.07 5.22
CA PRO A 539 -0.50 -6.98 5.46
C PRO A 539 -0.79 -6.22 6.76
N PRO A 540 -1.98 -5.58 6.89
CA PRO A 540 -2.33 -4.72 8.02
C PRO A 540 -2.26 -5.39 9.40
N GLU A 541 -2.37 -6.72 9.45
CA GLU A 541 -2.36 -7.51 10.69
C GLU A 541 -1.01 -7.46 11.40
N ASP A 542 0.09 -7.41 10.64
CA ASP A 542 1.45 -7.36 11.19
C ASP A 542 1.80 -5.98 11.80
N VAL A 543 1.10 -4.93 11.40
CA VAL A 543 1.37 -3.57 11.90
C VAL A 543 0.88 -3.37 13.34
N ARG A 544 -0.12 -4.13 13.78
CA ARG A 544 -0.65 -4.08 15.16
C ARG A 544 0.36 -4.55 16.21
N ALA A 545 1.29 -5.42 15.84
CA ALA A 545 2.27 -6.00 16.76
C ALA A 545 3.40 -5.03 17.15
N VAL A 546 3.58 -3.93 16.43
CA VAL A 546 4.73 -3.00 16.55
C VAL A 546 4.40 -1.74 17.35
N THR A 547 3.16 -1.57 17.84
CA THR A 547 2.72 -0.32 18.45
C THR A 547 3.02 -0.27 19.96
N PRO A 548 3.76 0.76 20.46
CA PRO A 548 4.06 0.93 21.90
C PRO A 548 2.83 1.12 22.80
N GLY A 549 1.68 1.49 22.24
CA GLY A 549 0.42 1.58 22.97
C GLY A 549 -0.21 0.25 23.39
N SER A 550 0.44 -0.88 23.06
CA SER A 550 0.00 -2.21 23.44
C SER A 550 0.63 -2.73 24.75
N ASP A 551 1.54 -1.96 25.39
CA ASP A 551 2.07 -2.38 26.70
C ASP A 551 0.95 -2.29 27.75
N PRO A 552 0.51 -3.43 28.35
CA PRO A 552 -0.56 -3.42 29.34
C PRO A 552 -0.31 -2.51 30.54
N ARG A 553 0.98 -2.23 30.84
CA ARG A 553 1.42 -1.36 31.94
C ARG A 553 1.10 0.11 31.66
N VAL A 554 1.02 0.52 30.37
CA VAL A 554 0.61 1.87 29.96
C VAL A 554 -0.91 1.96 29.82
N VAL A 555 -1.54 0.90 29.28
CA VAL A 555 -2.99 0.85 29.04
C VAL A 555 -3.80 1.15 30.31
N LYS A 556 -3.34 0.70 31.48
CA LYS A 556 -4.02 1.00 32.77
C LYS A 556 -4.20 2.49 33.04
N TYR A 557 -3.32 3.35 32.51
CA TYR A 557 -3.42 4.81 32.65
C TYR A 557 -4.32 5.47 31.62
N LEU A 558 -4.81 4.72 30.61
CA LEU A 558 -5.69 5.21 29.56
C LEU A 558 -7.16 4.81 29.79
N GLN A 559 -7.45 3.97 30.80
CA GLN A 559 -8.78 3.38 31.01
C GLN A 559 -9.78 4.31 31.66
N ASP A 560 -9.34 5.26 32.48
CA ASP A 560 -10.22 6.18 33.19
C ASP A 560 -9.73 7.63 33.11
N PRO A 561 -10.61 8.64 33.23
CA PRO A 561 -10.27 10.04 33.06
C PRO A 561 -9.24 10.56 34.09
N TRP A 562 -9.20 9.98 35.29
CA TRP A 562 -8.29 10.41 36.35
C TRP A 562 -6.88 9.91 36.09
N SER A 563 -6.71 8.62 35.88
CA SER A 563 -5.41 8.02 35.51
C SER A 563 -4.85 8.65 34.23
N PHE A 564 -5.72 8.94 33.27
CA PHE A 564 -5.33 9.62 32.03
C PHE A 564 -4.86 11.07 32.28
N ARG A 565 -5.46 11.78 33.24
CA ARG A 565 -4.97 13.10 33.63
C ARG A 565 -3.57 13.04 34.22
N VAL A 566 -3.31 12.08 35.13
CA VAL A 566 -1.99 11.88 35.73
C VAL A 566 -0.96 11.53 34.64
N PHE A 567 -1.31 10.64 33.72
CA PHE A 567 -0.45 10.28 32.60
C PHE A 567 -0.10 11.49 31.73
N ARG A 568 -1.05 12.35 31.39
CA ARG A 568 -0.80 13.57 30.62
C ARG A 568 0.13 14.55 31.34
N GLU A 569 -0.02 14.71 32.67
CA GLU A 569 0.86 15.56 33.46
C GLU A 569 2.29 15.01 33.43
N PHE A 570 2.46 13.69 33.63
CA PHE A 570 3.76 13.02 33.54
C PHE A 570 4.39 13.19 32.16
N MET A 571 3.65 12.94 31.10
CA MET A 571 4.15 13.06 29.72
C MET A 571 4.58 14.48 29.36
N ALA A 572 3.89 15.50 29.87
CA ALA A 572 4.28 16.90 29.68
C ALA A 572 5.61 17.25 30.37
N GLU A 573 5.84 16.75 31.58
CA GLU A 573 7.14 16.91 32.27
C GLU A 573 8.27 16.17 31.56
N GLU A 574 7.97 14.95 31.09
CA GLU A 574 8.91 14.12 30.36
C GLU A 574 9.33 14.76 29.04
N ALA A 575 8.37 15.32 28.30
CA ALA A 575 8.63 16.02 27.05
C ALA A 575 9.58 17.21 27.21
N ILE A 576 9.34 18.05 28.20
CA ILE A 576 10.23 19.21 28.50
C ILE A 576 11.63 18.75 28.86
N ARG A 577 11.76 17.68 29.65
CA ARG A 577 13.06 17.12 30.08
C ARG A 577 13.87 16.54 28.92
N ASN A 578 13.21 15.88 27.99
CA ASN A 578 13.88 15.15 26.91
C ASN A 578 14.01 15.99 25.62
N SER A 579 13.30 17.15 25.54
CA SER A 579 13.26 17.95 24.31
C SER A 579 14.64 18.42 23.85
N PRO A 580 15.03 18.11 22.61
CA PRO A 580 16.21 18.69 21.99
C PRO A 580 16.05 20.19 21.74
N GLU A 581 14.83 20.69 21.48
CA GLU A 581 14.53 22.09 21.24
C GLU A 581 14.83 22.93 22.49
N ILE A 582 14.47 22.43 23.68
CA ILE A 582 14.83 23.11 24.95
C ILE A 582 16.35 23.13 25.15
N ARG A 583 17.06 22.04 24.84
CA ARG A 583 18.53 22.00 24.94
C ARG A 583 19.20 22.94 23.93
N SER A 584 18.67 23.04 22.73
CA SER A 584 19.17 23.98 21.70
C SER A 584 19.04 25.42 22.16
N ILE A 585 17.88 25.86 22.63
CA ILE A 585 17.68 27.23 23.10
C ILE A 585 18.50 27.51 24.37
N ASP A 586 18.68 26.54 25.27
CA ASP A 586 19.53 26.69 26.45
C ASP A 586 21.00 26.91 26.07
N ASN A 587 21.52 26.22 25.05
CA ASN A 587 22.85 26.44 24.50
C ASN A 587 22.96 27.83 23.82
N THR A 588 21.90 28.28 23.14
CA THR A 588 21.86 29.62 22.53
C THR A 588 21.88 30.73 23.61
N ILE A 589 21.16 30.54 24.72
CA ILE A 589 21.22 31.45 25.87
C ILE A 589 22.62 31.46 26.47
N SER A 590 23.25 30.28 26.63
CA SER A 590 24.63 30.17 27.12
C SER A 590 25.61 30.92 26.21
N ALA A 591 25.46 30.74 24.88
CA ALA A 591 26.27 31.46 23.89
C ALA A 591 26.17 32.98 24.08
N ARG A 592 24.96 33.53 24.22
CA ARG A 592 24.77 34.97 24.44
C ARG A 592 25.31 35.46 25.80
N ASP A 593 25.23 34.59 26.84
CA ASP A 593 25.85 34.92 28.15
C ASP A 593 27.37 35.05 28.04
N GLU A 594 28.04 34.23 27.24
CA GLU A 594 29.49 34.38 26.99
C GLU A 594 29.81 35.71 26.28
N ILE A 595 29.00 36.14 25.31
CA ILE A 595 29.13 37.48 24.68
C ILE A 595 28.97 38.58 25.75
N LEU A 596 27.93 38.49 26.61
CA LEU A 596 27.72 39.46 27.68
C LEU A 596 28.90 39.55 28.64
N LYS A 597 29.49 38.40 29.02
CA LYS A 597 30.70 38.33 29.82
C LYS A 597 31.88 39.00 29.15
N GLY A 598 32.05 38.76 27.83
CA GLY A 598 33.10 39.40 27.00
C GLY A 598 32.96 40.92 26.96
N GLU A 599 31.77 41.43 26.63
CA GLU A 599 31.48 42.86 26.56
C GLU A 599 31.71 43.57 27.91
N ARG A 600 31.35 42.94 29.02
CA ARG A 600 31.62 43.46 30.38
C ARG A 600 33.13 43.48 30.68
N ARG A 601 33.89 42.43 30.31
CA ARG A 601 35.33 42.36 30.57
C ARG A 601 36.10 43.38 29.70
N GLN A 602 35.65 43.71 28.52
CA GLN A 602 36.24 44.74 27.65
C GLN A 602 36.25 46.15 28.25
N LEU A 603 35.40 46.42 29.29
CA LEU A 603 35.40 47.68 29.97
C LEU A 603 36.68 47.92 30.83
N GLY A 604 37.39 46.87 31.25
CA GLY A 604 38.51 47.00 32.14
C GLY A 604 39.73 46.12 31.83
N ILE A 605 39.62 45.21 30.84
CA ILE A 605 40.70 44.31 30.47
C ILE A 605 41.11 44.59 29.04
N PRO A 606 42.41 44.96 28.80
CA PRO A 606 42.90 45.27 27.47
C PRO A 606 43.04 44.01 26.58
N ASP A 607 42.95 44.19 25.26
CA ASP A 607 43.46 43.25 24.29
C ASP A 607 45.00 43.28 24.31
N VAL A 608 45.66 42.12 24.37
CA VAL A 608 47.12 42.01 24.40
C VAL A 608 47.60 41.12 23.27
N ALA A 609 48.54 41.66 22.47
CA ALA A 609 49.13 40.94 21.35
C ALA A 609 50.62 41.18 21.25
N ILE A 610 51.35 40.22 20.75
CA ILE A 610 52.72 40.38 20.26
C ILE A 610 52.63 40.69 18.76
N VAL A 611 53.28 41.73 18.33
CA VAL A 611 53.34 42.16 16.92
C VAL A 611 54.79 42.27 16.48
N GLY A 612 55.09 41.96 15.26
CA GLY A 612 56.40 42.07 14.69
C GLY A 612 56.34 42.16 13.17
N GLY A 613 57.35 42.68 12.61
CA GLY A 613 57.44 42.77 11.16
C GLY A 613 58.81 43.24 10.68
N PHE A 614 59.06 43.03 9.45
CA PHE A 614 60.14 43.66 8.74
C PHE A 614 59.63 44.28 7.46
N GLN A 615 60.37 45.37 7.03
CA GLN A 615 60.05 46.12 5.84
C GLN A 615 61.34 46.34 5.04
N HIS A 616 61.27 46.15 3.75
CA HIS A 616 62.39 46.39 2.83
C HIS A 616 61.91 47.31 1.72
N VAL A 617 62.81 48.29 1.41
CA VAL A 617 62.62 49.32 0.37
C VAL A 617 63.67 49.13 -0.75
N PRO A 618 63.42 48.19 -1.68
CA PRO A 618 64.38 47.85 -2.72
C PRO A 618 64.46 48.87 -3.83
N PHE A 619 63.47 49.77 -3.98
CA PHE A 619 63.38 50.69 -5.07
C PHE A 619 62.92 52.10 -4.60
N VAL A 620 63.72 53.10 -4.90
CA VAL A 620 63.40 54.53 -4.79
C VAL A 620 63.86 55.26 -6.02
N ASN A 621 63.11 56.28 -6.48
CA ASN A 621 63.49 57.10 -7.66
C ASN A 621 62.78 58.44 -7.57
N GLY A 622 63.38 59.47 -8.30
CA GLY A 622 62.89 60.83 -8.34
C GLY A 622 63.34 61.68 -7.14
N VAL A 623 62.68 62.86 -6.91
CA VAL A 623 63.04 63.75 -5.82
C VAL A 623 63.02 63.02 -4.47
N GLY A 624 64.08 63.22 -3.68
CA GLY A 624 64.27 62.54 -2.39
C GLY A 624 64.87 61.13 -2.49
N SER A 625 65.24 60.66 -3.67
CA SER A 625 65.97 59.36 -3.84
C SER A 625 67.47 59.49 -3.65
N GLU A 626 68.00 60.69 -3.54
CA GLU A 626 69.42 60.94 -3.44
C GLU A 626 70.00 60.43 -2.13
N ALA A 627 71.20 59.79 -2.18
CA ALA A 627 71.91 59.40 -0.97
C ALA A 627 72.39 60.70 -0.20
N ILE A 628 72.10 60.70 1.09
CA ILE A 628 72.52 61.74 1.97
C ILE A 628 74.03 61.65 2.08
N THR A 629 74.74 62.70 1.69
CA THR A 629 76.21 62.83 1.84
C THR A 629 76.51 63.07 3.33
N PRO A 630 77.33 62.22 4.01
CA PRO A 630 77.71 62.44 5.39
C PRO A 630 78.46 63.80 5.55
N GLN A 631 77.97 64.62 6.44
CA GLN A 631 78.75 65.87 6.85
C GLN A 631 79.52 65.53 8.10
N PRO A 632 80.81 66.05 8.19
CA PRO A 632 81.64 65.89 9.37
C PRO A 632 80.95 66.42 10.65
N GLY A 633 80.75 65.64 11.63
CA GLY A 633 80.14 65.99 12.90
C GLY A 633 78.62 65.68 13.08
N PHE A 634 77.99 65.18 12.01
CA PHE A 634 76.61 64.70 12.06
C PHE A 634 76.54 63.21 11.53
N ASP A 635 76.30 62.33 12.38
CA ASP A 635 76.10 60.92 11.98
C ASP A 635 74.67 60.68 11.38
N LEU A 636 74.60 61.17 10.10
CA LEU A 636 73.35 60.99 9.34
C LEU A 636 73.44 59.65 8.66
N THR A 637 72.89 58.64 9.31
CA THR A 637 72.70 57.32 8.70
C THR A 637 71.80 57.43 7.46
N GLY A 638 72.31 57.02 6.30
CA GLY A 638 71.53 57.04 5.06
C GLY A 638 70.19 56.22 5.24
N ARG A 639 69.32 56.40 4.26
CA ARG A 639 68.01 55.67 4.28
C ARG A 639 68.24 54.18 4.54
N GLN A 640 67.65 53.69 5.63
CA GLN A 640 67.63 52.27 5.93
C GLN A 640 66.72 51.52 4.92
N THR A 641 67.32 50.64 4.12
CA THR A 641 66.53 49.82 3.14
C THR A 641 65.88 48.63 3.79
N PHE A 642 66.27 48.25 4.99
CA PHE A 642 65.74 47.17 5.75
C PHE A 642 65.48 47.62 7.19
N THR A 643 64.22 47.43 7.67
CA THR A 643 63.88 47.76 9.04
C THR A 643 63.08 46.60 9.63
N TRP A 644 63.28 46.34 10.89
CA TRP A 644 62.46 45.33 11.60
C TRP A 644 62.05 45.88 12.95
N GLN A 645 60.86 45.36 13.42
CA GLN A 645 60.36 45.65 14.78
C GLN A 645 59.70 44.45 15.38
N VAL A 646 59.82 44.28 16.69
CA VAL A 646 59.03 43.32 17.54
C VAL A 646 58.66 44.07 18.80
N GLY A 647 57.37 43.91 19.15
CA GLY A 647 56.83 44.61 20.32
C GLY A 647 55.64 43.88 20.94
N ALA A 648 55.29 44.25 22.14
CA ALA A 648 54.04 43.88 22.76
C ALA A 648 53.08 45.09 22.72
N GLN A 649 51.84 44.84 22.28
CA GLN A 649 50.79 45.85 22.21
C GLN A 649 49.68 45.52 23.18
N ALA A 650 49.28 46.49 24.01
CA ALA A 650 48.08 46.41 24.85
C ALA A 650 47.13 47.54 24.45
N SER A 651 45.86 47.17 24.12
CA SER A 651 44.85 48.17 23.68
C SER A 651 43.62 48.10 24.59
N LEU A 652 43.27 49.22 25.22
CA LEU A 652 42.05 49.35 26.02
C LEU A 652 41.28 50.60 25.57
N THR A 653 40.06 50.41 25.11
CA THR A 653 39.19 51.54 24.79
C THR A 653 38.56 52.12 26.05
N ILE A 654 39.04 53.31 26.48
CA ILE A 654 38.59 53.98 27.72
C ILE A 654 37.22 54.65 27.51
N PHE A 655 36.96 55.21 26.34
CA PHE A 655 35.70 55.86 26.00
C PHE A 655 35.40 55.70 24.51
N ASP A 656 34.19 55.17 24.20
CA ASP A 656 33.71 54.88 22.84
C ASP A 656 32.38 55.56 22.55
N GLY A 657 32.06 56.70 23.19
CA GLY A 657 30.79 57.41 23.01
C GLY A 657 29.58 56.65 23.60
N THR A 658 29.78 55.84 24.66
CA THR A 658 28.76 54.98 25.32
C THR A 658 28.33 53.73 24.55
N SER A 659 28.99 53.42 23.44
CA SER A 659 28.69 52.29 22.58
C SER A 659 28.79 50.96 23.34
N ASN A 660 29.82 50.76 24.15
CA ASN A 660 29.98 49.55 24.97
C ASN A 660 28.83 49.36 25.93
N TYR A 661 28.36 50.38 26.62
CA TYR A 661 27.19 50.28 27.50
C TYR A 661 25.90 49.96 26.74
N ALA A 662 25.75 50.50 25.55
CA ALA A 662 24.62 50.21 24.69
C ALA A 662 24.65 48.75 24.19
N ARG A 663 25.83 48.18 23.83
CA ARG A 663 26.02 46.79 23.46
C ARG A 663 25.62 45.85 24.63
N ILE A 664 26.18 46.05 25.81
CA ILE A 664 25.84 45.31 27.02
C ILE A 664 24.34 45.30 27.28
N ARG A 665 23.66 46.46 27.19
CA ARG A 665 22.22 46.54 27.36
C ARG A 665 21.46 45.81 26.27
N ARG A 666 21.93 45.88 25.00
CA ARG A 666 21.35 45.15 23.89
C ARG A 666 21.45 43.64 24.11
N THR A 667 22.64 43.12 24.42
CA THR A 667 22.90 41.70 24.67
C THR A 667 22.07 41.19 25.86
N PHE A 668 21.90 42.03 26.90
CA PHE A 668 21.01 41.68 27.99
C PHE A 668 19.53 41.54 27.56
N ARG A 669 19.06 42.43 26.67
CA ARG A 669 17.70 42.33 26.14
C ARG A 669 17.53 41.18 25.17
N GLU A 670 18.53 40.85 24.40
CA GLU A 670 18.54 39.62 23.57
C GLU A 670 18.45 38.36 24.45
N MET A 671 19.13 38.32 25.59
CA MET A 671 18.98 37.22 26.55
C MET A 671 17.57 37.13 27.17
N ASP A 672 16.97 38.27 27.51
CA ASP A 672 15.57 38.29 28.01
C ASP A 672 14.58 37.81 26.92
N GLN A 673 14.82 38.17 25.66
CA GLN A 673 14.07 37.65 24.53
C GLN A 673 14.20 36.15 24.40
N LEU A 674 15.42 35.59 24.42
CA LEU A 674 15.67 34.16 24.33
C LEU A 674 15.05 33.38 25.51
N ARG A 675 15.05 33.94 26.72
CA ARG A 675 14.36 33.34 27.87
C ARG A 675 12.85 33.29 27.67
N THR A 676 12.29 34.33 27.04
CA THR A 676 10.86 34.35 26.68
C THR A 676 10.56 33.31 25.58
N GLU A 677 11.42 33.21 24.55
CA GLU A 677 11.33 32.19 23.50
C GLU A 677 11.41 30.79 24.08
N ARG A 678 12.30 30.54 25.05
CA ARG A 678 12.38 29.26 25.79
C ARG A 678 11.04 28.93 26.48
N ALA A 679 10.42 29.91 27.12
CA ALA A 679 9.12 29.73 27.77
C ALA A 679 8.01 29.42 26.73
N ILE A 680 8.05 30.06 25.56
CA ILE A 680 7.13 29.80 24.44
C ILE A 680 7.32 28.37 23.94
N ILE A 681 8.58 27.92 23.73
CA ILE A 681 8.89 26.55 23.31
C ILE A 681 8.36 25.54 24.35
N ALA A 682 8.58 25.77 25.64
CA ALA A 682 8.11 24.88 26.70
C ALA A 682 6.57 24.80 26.73
N GLN A 683 5.85 25.93 26.58
CA GLN A 683 4.39 25.95 26.50
C GLN A 683 3.86 25.22 25.26
N ARG A 684 4.54 25.39 24.11
CA ARG A 684 4.17 24.70 22.87
C ARG A 684 4.35 23.19 23.01
N LEU A 685 5.48 22.72 23.56
CA LEU A 685 5.72 21.29 23.81
C LEU A 685 4.66 20.72 24.77
N GLU A 686 4.33 21.43 25.84
CA GLU A 686 3.25 21.01 26.75
C GLU A 686 1.90 20.93 26.04
N GLN A 687 1.58 21.90 25.18
CA GLN A 687 0.37 21.90 24.37
C GLN A 687 0.35 20.71 23.40
N ASP A 688 1.44 20.47 22.67
CA ASP A 688 1.56 19.41 21.66
C ASP A 688 1.40 18.02 22.30
N VAL A 689 2.01 17.79 23.45
CA VAL A 689 1.83 16.55 24.19
C VAL A 689 0.40 16.36 24.67
N ARG A 690 -0.21 17.39 25.24
CA ARG A 690 -1.58 17.29 25.77
C ARG A 690 -2.60 17.09 24.66
N SER A 691 -2.46 17.80 23.52
CA SER A 691 -3.36 17.65 22.38
C SER A 691 -3.19 16.30 21.69
N SER A 692 -1.94 15.87 21.41
CA SER A 692 -1.70 14.57 20.78
C SER A 692 -2.17 13.39 21.65
N LEU A 693 -2.06 13.48 22.99
CA LEU A 693 -2.61 12.47 23.89
C LEU A 693 -4.16 12.45 23.87
N HIS A 694 -4.81 13.60 23.76
CA HIS A 694 -6.27 13.63 23.59
C HIS A 694 -6.71 13.05 22.25
N GLU A 695 -6.00 13.36 21.17
CA GLU A 695 -6.27 12.79 19.85
C GLU A 695 -6.06 11.28 19.83
N ALA A 696 -4.95 10.79 20.40
CA ALA A 696 -4.68 9.36 20.50
C ALA A 696 -5.71 8.63 21.37
N GLY A 697 -6.16 9.23 22.46
CA GLY A 697 -7.23 8.68 23.31
C GLY A 697 -8.57 8.59 22.58
N PHE A 698 -8.93 9.63 21.82
CA PHE A 698 -10.15 9.64 21.00
C PHE A 698 -10.04 8.61 19.87
N SER A 699 -8.95 8.60 19.11
CA SER A 699 -8.77 7.67 17.97
C SER A 699 -8.73 6.22 18.43
N TYR A 700 -8.14 5.91 19.60
CA TYR A 700 -8.18 4.58 20.19
C TYR A 700 -9.62 4.11 20.51
N ALA A 701 -10.41 4.95 21.20
CA ALA A 701 -11.81 4.64 21.51
C ALA A 701 -12.65 4.46 20.24
N ASN A 702 -12.33 5.22 19.20
CA ASN A 702 -13.05 5.22 17.93
C ASN A 702 -12.86 3.93 17.11
N ILE A 703 -11.78 3.16 17.35
CA ILE A 703 -11.54 1.88 16.65
C ILE A 703 -12.71 0.91 16.86
N ASN A 704 -13.12 0.69 18.10
CA ASN A 704 -14.22 -0.23 18.41
C ASN A 704 -15.57 0.31 17.93
N LEU A 705 -15.85 1.60 18.15
CA LEU A 705 -17.11 2.24 17.76
C LEU A 705 -17.32 2.19 16.24
N THR A 706 -16.29 2.47 15.45
CA THR A 706 -16.39 2.41 13.99
C THR A 706 -16.50 0.98 13.47
N ARG A 707 -15.83 0.01 14.11
CA ARG A 707 -15.97 -1.41 13.78
C ARG A 707 -17.40 -1.88 14.04
N ASP A 708 -17.97 -1.60 15.21
CA ASP A 708 -19.33 -2.00 15.57
C ASP A 708 -20.36 -1.34 14.62
N ALA A 709 -20.14 -0.07 14.24
CA ALA A 709 -20.97 0.61 13.24
C ALA A 709 -20.85 -0.04 11.85
N ALA A 710 -19.63 -0.45 11.44
CA ALA A 710 -19.42 -1.13 10.17
C ALA A 710 -20.10 -2.52 10.14
N GLU A 711 -19.99 -3.29 11.21
CA GLU A 711 -20.70 -4.58 11.34
C GLU A 711 -22.22 -4.42 11.31
N ALA A 712 -22.77 -3.45 12.04
CA ALA A 712 -24.20 -3.18 12.05
C ALA A 712 -24.70 -2.74 10.67
N SER A 713 -23.96 -1.85 9.99
CA SER A 713 -24.30 -1.39 8.65
C SER A 713 -24.19 -2.49 7.60
N ALA A 714 -23.21 -3.39 7.71
CA ALA A 714 -23.04 -4.53 6.82
C ALA A 714 -24.23 -5.51 6.98
N ARG A 715 -24.65 -5.82 8.21
CA ARG A 715 -25.82 -6.68 8.49
C ARG A 715 -27.12 -6.04 7.98
N ASN A 716 -27.27 -4.71 8.15
CA ASN A 716 -28.40 -3.99 7.59
C ASN A 716 -28.45 -4.07 6.06
N LEU A 717 -27.29 -3.90 5.40
CA LEU A 717 -27.18 -4.03 3.94
C LEU A 717 -27.56 -5.45 3.46
N GLU A 718 -27.13 -6.48 4.17
CA GLU A 718 -27.48 -7.88 3.87
C GLU A 718 -28.99 -8.09 3.96
N LEU A 719 -29.63 -7.62 5.06
CA LEU A 719 -31.07 -7.70 5.26
C LEU A 719 -31.85 -6.94 4.18
N VAL A 720 -31.48 -5.69 3.88
CA VAL A 720 -32.15 -4.88 2.86
C VAL A 720 -31.96 -5.49 1.46
N THR A 721 -30.81 -6.10 1.19
CA THR A 721 -30.53 -6.82 -0.07
C THR A 721 -31.49 -8.01 -0.24
N ASP A 722 -31.69 -8.81 0.82
CA ASP A 722 -32.63 -9.93 0.82
C ASP A 722 -34.08 -9.45 0.63
N LEU A 723 -34.49 -8.40 1.34
CA LEU A 723 -35.81 -7.78 1.17
C LEU A 723 -36.04 -7.23 -0.24
N TYR A 724 -35.04 -6.60 -0.85
CA TYR A 724 -35.08 -6.13 -2.22
C TYR A 724 -35.20 -7.27 -3.22
N GLN A 725 -34.47 -8.38 -3.02
CA GLN A 725 -34.60 -9.58 -3.86
C GLN A 725 -36.00 -10.17 -3.83
N ARG A 726 -36.69 -10.13 -2.70
CA ARG A 726 -38.07 -10.58 -2.53
C ARG A 726 -39.11 -9.55 -2.96
N GLY A 727 -38.70 -8.33 -3.34
CA GLY A 727 -39.62 -7.26 -3.72
C GLY A 727 -40.28 -6.53 -2.53
N ALA A 728 -39.79 -6.73 -1.31
CA ALA A 728 -40.28 -6.12 -0.09
C ALA A 728 -39.55 -4.81 0.30
N ALA A 729 -38.43 -4.49 -0.38
CA ALA A 729 -37.74 -3.22 -0.27
C ALA A 729 -37.59 -2.60 -1.65
N ASP A 730 -37.48 -1.27 -1.72
CA ASP A 730 -37.24 -0.53 -2.97
C ASP A 730 -35.74 -0.28 -3.21
N ILE A 731 -35.43 0.19 -4.42
CA ILE A 731 -34.04 0.49 -4.83
C ILE A 731 -33.43 1.61 -3.97
N ILE A 732 -34.21 2.59 -3.48
CA ILE A 732 -33.70 3.73 -2.72
C ILE A 732 -33.16 3.21 -1.38
N GLN A 733 -33.93 2.32 -0.71
CA GLN A 733 -33.52 1.69 0.53
C GLN A 733 -32.22 0.88 0.38
N LEU A 734 -32.09 0.15 -0.74
CA LEU A 734 -30.88 -0.64 -0.99
C LEU A 734 -29.66 0.25 -1.29
N VAL A 735 -29.78 1.29 -2.10
CA VAL A 735 -28.70 2.24 -2.37
C VAL A 735 -28.29 2.97 -1.09
N ASP A 736 -29.25 3.40 -0.27
CA ASP A 736 -28.97 4.06 1.01
C ASP A 736 -28.23 3.13 1.98
N ALA A 737 -28.69 1.91 2.14
CA ALA A 737 -28.02 0.90 2.97
C ALA A 737 -26.60 0.58 2.47
N GLN A 738 -26.38 0.54 1.14
CA GLN A 738 -25.07 0.34 0.54
C GLN A 738 -24.14 1.51 0.81
N ASN A 739 -24.62 2.75 0.68
CA ASN A 739 -23.83 3.95 0.94
C ASN A 739 -23.47 4.09 2.43
N GLN A 740 -24.41 3.75 3.34
CA GLN A 740 -24.13 3.69 4.77
C GLN A 740 -23.07 2.64 5.12
N ALA A 741 -23.19 1.44 4.55
CA ALA A 741 -22.21 0.37 4.76
C ALA A 741 -20.82 0.74 4.20
N LEU A 742 -20.73 1.38 3.03
CA LEU A 742 -19.48 1.88 2.46
C LEU A 742 -18.85 2.94 3.37
N GLY A 743 -19.61 3.94 3.82
CA GLY A 743 -19.13 4.99 4.70
C GLY A 743 -18.62 4.46 6.04
N ALA A 744 -19.36 3.51 6.65
CA ALA A 744 -18.97 2.86 7.88
C ALA A 744 -17.71 1.97 7.69
N ALA A 745 -17.61 1.23 6.58
CA ALA A 745 -16.44 0.42 6.25
C ALA A 745 -15.17 1.26 6.06
N LEU A 746 -15.27 2.40 5.34
CA LEU A 746 -14.16 3.34 5.19
C LEU A 746 -13.75 3.96 6.52
N SER A 747 -14.71 4.30 7.39
CA SER A 747 -14.45 4.85 8.72
C SER A 747 -13.70 3.83 9.59
N ALA A 748 -14.15 2.59 9.62
CA ALA A 748 -13.50 1.50 10.36
C ALA A 748 -12.11 1.18 9.80
N ALA A 749 -11.96 1.16 8.47
CA ALA A 749 -10.68 0.93 7.79
C ALA A 749 -9.63 2.00 8.15
N ASN A 750 -10.06 3.26 8.35
CA ASN A 750 -9.17 4.37 8.65
C ASN A 750 -8.86 4.52 10.16
N ALA A 751 -9.77 4.08 11.05
CA ALA A 751 -9.66 4.31 12.49
C ALA A 751 -8.36 3.77 13.10
N LEU A 752 -7.93 2.56 12.71
CA LEU A 752 -6.67 1.98 13.16
C LEU A 752 -5.46 2.82 12.74
N TYR A 753 -5.40 3.23 11.47
CA TYR A 753 -4.26 4.00 10.97
C TYR A 753 -4.21 5.41 11.59
N ASN A 754 -5.36 6.03 11.82
CA ASN A 754 -5.42 7.30 12.54
C ASN A 754 -4.85 7.17 13.94
N PHE A 755 -5.24 6.13 14.70
CA PHE A 755 -4.67 5.87 16.01
C PHE A 755 -3.16 5.65 15.97
N LEU A 756 -2.63 4.89 14.99
CA LEU A 756 -1.19 4.65 14.85
C LEU A 756 -0.42 5.94 14.55
N ILE A 757 -0.96 6.81 13.71
CA ILE A 757 -0.39 8.14 13.42
C ILE A 757 -0.37 8.99 14.68
N ASP A 758 -1.49 9.05 15.41
CA ASP A 758 -1.58 9.83 16.65
C ASP A 758 -0.62 9.30 17.73
N ALA A 759 -0.44 7.98 17.80
CA ALA A 759 0.56 7.36 18.68
C ALA A 759 2.02 7.74 18.31
N LEU A 760 2.34 7.87 17.02
CA LEU A 760 3.65 8.38 16.58
C LEU A 760 3.82 9.87 16.94
N ARG A 761 2.77 10.68 16.81
CA ARG A 761 2.78 12.09 17.23
C ARG A 761 3.04 12.25 18.72
N VAL A 762 2.40 11.42 19.55
CA VAL A 762 2.67 11.38 20.99
C VAL A 762 4.13 11.08 21.26
N GLN A 763 4.73 10.10 20.58
CA GLN A 763 6.15 9.76 20.74
C GLN A 763 7.06 10.91 20.32
N ARG A 764 6.80 11.56 19.18
CA ARG A 764 7.57 12.75 18.76
C ARG A 764 7.44 13.89 19.78
N ALA A 765 6.23 14.16 20.26
CA ALA A 765 5.98 15.20 21.28
C ALA A 765 6.66 14.90 22.59
N SER A 766 6.85 13.63 22.96
CA SER A 766 7.62 13.21 24.15
C SER A 766 9.13 13.26 23.96
N GLY A 767 9.63 13.57 22.77
CA GLY A 767 11.05 13.71 22.45
C GLY A 767 11.80 12.40 22.23
N SER A 768 11.08 11.26 22.05
CA SER A 768 11.71 9.95 21.80
C SER A 768 10.74 8.99 21.11
N PHE A 769 11.29 8.13 20.25
CA PHE A 769 10.53 7.02 19.66
C PHE A 769 10.86 5.70 20.37
N ALA A 770 9.84 4.90 20.63
CA ALA A 770 9.99 3.59 21.26
C ALA A 770 10.82 2.59 20.43
N LEU A 771 10.94 2.83 19.13
CA LEU A 771 11.78 2.07 18.19
C LEU A 771 13.29 2.26 18.45
N GLU A 772 13.69 3.39 19.08
CA GLU A 772 15.08 3.68 19.44
C GLU A 772 15.41 3.23 20.86
N GLY A 773 14.43 3.08 21.74
CA GLY A 773 14.61 2.77 23.15
C GLY A 773 14.92 1.30 23.41
N THR A 774 15.89 1.05 24.29
CA THR A 774 16.20 -0.27 24.82
C THR A 774 15.09 -0.79 25.75
N ALA A 775 15.08 -2.08 26.03
CA ALA A 775 14.14 -2.66 27.01
C ALA A 775 14.32 -2.03 28.41
N GLU A 776 15.57 -1.73 28.80
CA GLU A 776 15.88 -1.09 30.06
C GLU A 776 15.34 0.33 30.19
N GLU A 777 15.44 1.12 29.11
CA GLU A 777 14.89 2.49 29.05
C GLU A 777 13.36 2.48 29.13
N ARG A 778 12.71 1.50 28.49
CA ARG A 778 11.25 1.32 28.61
C ARG A 778 10.83 0.97 30.03
N ASP A 779 11.55 0.08 30.71
CA ASP A 779 11.27 -0.28 32.09
C ASP A 779 11.55 0.88 33.05
N ASP A 780 12.56 1.70 32.78
CA ASP A 780 12.84 2.92 33.54
C ASP A 780 11.70 3.95 33.37
N PHE A 781 11.22 4.15 32.15
CA PHE A 781 10.06 5.01 31.88
C PHE A 781 8.83 4.57 32.70
N ILE A 782 8.51 3.27 32.72
CA ILE A 782 7.38 2.75 33.48
C ILE A 782 7.59 2.95 34.99
N ARG A 783 8.79 2.70 35.53
CA ARG A 783 9.08 2.95 36.93
C ARG A 783 8.88 4.42 37.34
N ARG A 784 9.33 5.34 36.46
CA ARG A 784 9.13 6.79 36.68
C ARG A 784 7.67 7.19 36.62
N LEU A 785 6.91 6.63 35.68
CA LEU A 785 5.46 6.85 35.57
C LEU A 785 4.72 6.34 36.82
N ASP A 786 5.02 5.12 37.27
CA ASP A 786 4.41 4.54 38.48
C ASP A 786 4.74 5.35 39.75
N ALA A 787 5.97 5.81 39.86
CA ALA A 787 6.41 6.65 41.01
C ALA A 787 5.68 8.02 40.96
N PHE A 788 5.55 8.65 39.79
CA PHE A 788 4.85 9.90 39.63
C PHE A 788 3.36 9.76 39.98
N ALA A 789 2.72 8.69 39.49
CA ALA A 789 1.33 8.40 39.81
C ALA A 789 1.11 8.17 41.32
N ALA A 790 2.00 7.43 41.97
CA ALA A 790 1.94 7.19 43.42
C ALA A 790 2.05 8.49 44.23
N GLN A 791 2.87 9.45 43.81
CA GLN A 791 2.99 10.76 44.46
C GLN A 791 1.72 11.61 44.34
N ARG A 792 1.03 11.57 43.20
CA ARG A 792 -0.18 12.35 42.92
C ARG A 792 -1.44 11.73 43.53
N THR A 793 -1.49 10.42 43.67
CA THR A 793 -2.66 9.69 44.20
C THR A 793 -2.62 9.39 45.70
N GLY A 794 -1.59 9.83 46.42
CA GLY A 794 -1.45 9.60 47.89
C GLY A 794 -1.38 8.11 48.28
N GLY A 795 -0.91 7.26 47.38
CA GLY A 795 -0.67 5.82 47.65
C GLY A 795 -1.92 4.92 47.71
N SER A 796 -3.13 5.43 47.41
CA SER A 796 -4.37 4.68 47.69
C SER A 796 -5.18 4.20 46.48
N MET A 797 -4.74 4.37 45.23
CA MET A 797 -5.59 4.07 44.03
C MET A 797 -4.95 3.20 42.95
N LEU A 798 -3.97 2.38 43.26
CA LEU A 798 -3.51 1.35 42.34
C LEU A 798 -3.79 -0.05 42.87
N ALA A 799 -5.09 -0.34 43.15
CA ALA A 799 -5.52 -1.73 43.28
C ALA A 799 -5.36 -2.41 41.90
N ALA A 800 -4.80 -3.62 41.90
CA ALA A 800 -4.61 -4.41 40.68
C ALA A 800 -5.92 -4.53 39.88
N PRO A 801 -5.89 -4.47 38.54
CA PRO A 801 -7.08 -4.67 37.71
C PRO A 801 -7.66 -6.06 38.00
N ASP A 802 -9.02 -6.10 38.02
CA ASP A 802 -9.79 -7.32 38.16
C ASP A 802 -9.31 -8.38 37.14
N PRO A 803 -8.89 -9.58 37.59
CA PRO A 803 -8.40 -10.61 36.67
C PRO A 803 -9.43 -11.15 35.66
N GLN A 804 -10.66 -10.63 35.67
CA GLN A 804 -11.73 -11.06 34.73
C GLN A 804 -11.78 -10.28 33.40
N MET A 805 -10.98 -9.22 33.22
CA MET A 805 -10.82 -8.63 31.88
C MET A 805 -9.68 -9.34 31.13
N GLN A 806 -10.00 -10.48 30.51
CA GLN A 806 -9.10 -11.10 29.55
C GLN A 806 -8.84 -10.16 28.38
N PRO A 807 -7.59 -10.01 27.90
CA PRO A 807 -7.32 -9.39 26.61
C PRO A 807 -8.03 -10.21 25.54
N LEU A 808 -8.78 -9.55 24.66
CA LEU A 808 -9.48 -10.19 23.54
C LEU A 808 -8.55 -11.14 22.79
N ASN A 809 -8.87 -12.43 22.89
CA ASN A 809 -8.10 -13.49 22.27
C ASN A 809 -8.24 -13.38 20.73
N PRO A 810 -7.14 -13.25 19.95
CA PRO A 810 -7.20 -13.06 18.49
C PRO A 810 -7.73 -14.28 17.71
N ARG A 811 -8.08 -15.38 18.38
CA ARG A 811 -8.44 -16.65 17.73
C ARG A 811 -9.93 -16.91 17.53
N GLU A 812 -10.83 -16.06 18.01
CA GLU A 812 -12.27 -16.33 17.87
C GLU A 812 -12.94 -15.70 16.63
N THR A 813 -12.23 -14.98 15.79
CA THR A 813 -12.80 -14.37 14.57
C THR A 813 -12.54 -15.16 13.28
N SER A 814 -12.02 -16.42 13.37
CA SER A 814 -11.72 -17.26 12.19
C SER A 814 -12.85 -18.18 11.71
N ASN A 815 -14.04 -18.15 12.33
CA ASN A 815 -15.12 -19.09 11.98
C ASN A 815 -16.44 -18.39 11.63
N ALA A 816 -16.38 -17.27 10.91
CA ALA A 816 -17.54 -16.71 10.24
C ALA A 816 -17.16 -16.26 8.82
N GLN A 817 -17.09 -17.23 7.91
CA GLN A 817 -17.18 -17.05 6.48
C GLN A 817 -18.49 -17.61 5.97
#